data_08f2d2553ccd7a30f2926509489e6ede
#
_entry.id   08f2d2553ccd7a30f2926509489e6ede
#
_cell.length_a   1.000
_cell.length_b   1.000
_cell.length_c   1.000
_cell.angle_alpha   90.00
_cell.angle_beta   90.00
_cell.angle_gamma   90.00
#
_symmetry.space_group_name_H-M   'P 1'
#
loop_
_entity.id
_entity.type
_entity.pdbx_description
1 polymer ?
#
loop_
_entity_poly.entity_id
_entity_poly.type
_entity_poly.pdbx_seq_one_letter_code
_entity_poly.pdbx_strand_id
1 'polypeptide(L)'
;MNFKELLGKQMLFFDGATGTQLQARGLQPGELPESWNFTHPDIVEAVHRSYFDVGSNIVKSNTFGANPLKLAGSGLDCKETIEAAVAIAKKACGGRENKFVALNLGPTGKLLAPYGDLPFGKAVEAYGEMVRYGAAAGADLILIETMSDTYEIKAAVLASKENCDLPICVTMTFDEDGKLLTGATVEAAALMCEGLGVDAIGFNCGLGPVQVGKLFPQMLAATSLPLIINPNAGLPVQRDGKTCFDVGPEEYAELMYELAGKGASIVGGCCGTTPEHIAQMIAKCKTLQPGGTRDCRLTAVSSYGKAVHLGEGPIIIGERINPTGKKRLKEALVNSDLDYVCRLGLEQIGVGSQILDVNVGTPGIDEAAMAAKAVPALQAITDTPLQIDTSNYEAMERALRLYNGKPMLNSVNGKEDSLQHVLPLAKKYGAVLVALCLDDNGIPATAAGRIAVAEKIIARAAEYGIESRNIVVDPLALTISTGADNAAIACEVIRTMKARGINTVMGVSNISFGLPGRDAVNSTFFSMAMAAGLSCGIINPQSKPMMDAYYGYRALAGYDEGCKEYVQHYADAPKAAATTVSEMGLYDAIVKGLQGPARQAAAKALESEKPLDIINKYMIPALDFVGHGFEKKTLFLPQLLMSADAAKAAFEVIREAVGVGETQGETVIIATVHGDIHDIGKNIVKVLLENYGYRVLDLGKDVPVEAVVEAAKKTDAKVVGLSALMTTTVGAMEETIAALHNECDCQVVVGGAVLTQEYADTIGAEHYAPNAVSAVNYVNEILGK
;
A
#
# COMPACT_ATOMS: atom_id res chain seq x y z
N MET A 1 17.38 -0.51 -31.13
CA MET A 1 16.65 0.49 -30.29
C MET A 1 16.61 -0.01 -28.87
N ASN A 2 16.70 0.87 -27.88
CA ASN A 2 16.55 0.47 -26.49
C ASN A 2 15.06 0.36 -26.09
N PHE A 3 14.76 -0.23 -24.94
CA PHE A 3 13.38 -0.44 -24.50
C PHE A 3 12.56 0.87 -24.39
N LYS A 4 13.15 1.93 -23.81
CA LYS A 4 12.46 3.25 -23.64
C LYS A 4 12.12 3.88 -25.00
N GLU A 5 12.92 3.66 -26.02
CA GLU A 5 12.65 4.20 -27.36
C GLU A 5 11.43 3.55 -28.02
N LEU A 6 11.10 2.32 -27.67
CA LEU A 6 9.96 1.56 -28.21
C LEU A 6 8.69 1.72 -27.38
N LEU A 7 8.84 1.93 -26.06
CA LEU A 7 7.72 2.03 -25.14
C LEU A 7 6.74 3.13 -25.54
N GLY A 8 5.46 2.78 -25.65
CA GLY A 8 4.39 3.68 -26.08
C GLY A 8 4.39 4.05 -27.58
N LYS A 9 5.33 3.55 -28.38
CA LYS A 9 5.39 3.79 -29.84
C LYS A 9 4.96 2.58 -30.67
N GLN A 10 5.11 1.40 -30.12
CA GLN A 10 4.61 0.14 -30.70
C GLN A 10 4.14 -0.78 -29.60
N MET A 11 3.25 -1.72 -29.96
CA MET A 11 2.89 -2.79 -29.02
C MET A 11 4.13 -3.61 -28.71
N LEU A 12 4.34 -3.85 -27.40
CA LEU A 12 5.40 -4.72 -26.90
C LEU A 12 4.78 -5.97 -26.27
N PHE A 13 5.52 -7.06 -26.29
CA PHE A 13 5.03 -8.35 -25.84
C PHE A 13 5.98 -8.94 -24.80
N PHE A 14 5.48 -9.17 -23.58
CA PHE A 14 6.12 -10.02 -22.60
C PHE A 14 5.99 -11.49 -22.97
N ASP A 15 6.80 -12.31 -22.35
CA ASP A 15 6.64 -13.76 -22.33
C ASP A 15 5.40 -14.20 -21.54
N GLY A 16 5.21 -15.50 -21.45
CA GLY A 16 4.22 -16.13 -20.59
C GLY A 16 4.80 -16.64 -19.27
N ALA A 17 4.18 -17.69 -18.76
CA ALA A 17 4.58 -18.34 -17.51
C ALA A 17 5.95 -19.03 -17.63
N THR A 18 6.86 -18.73 -16.71
CA THR A 18 8.10 -19.50 -16.55
C THR A 18 7.88 -20.69 -15.61
N GLY A 19 7.32 -20.46 -14.43
CA GLY A 19 7.14 -21.52 -13.40
C GLY A 19 6.34 -22.72 -13.91
N THR A 20 5.15 -22.52 -14.46
CA THR A 20 4.33 -23.64 -15.00
C THR A 20 4.99 -24.33 -16.19
N GLN A 21 5.83 -23.63 -16.96
CA GLN A 21 6.60 -24.25 -18.03
C GLN A 21 7.77 -25.12 -17.50
N LEU A 22 8.40 -24.73 -16.40
CA LEU A 22 9.43 -25.55 -15.72
C LEU A 22 8.78 -26.78 -15.07
N GLN A 23 7.62 -26.62 -14.42
CA GLN A 23 6.85 -27.75 -13.84
C GLN A 23 6.46 -28.79 -14.91
N ALA A 24 5.97 -28.33 -16.07
CA ALA A 24 5.66 -29.22 -17.18
C ALA A 24 6.90 -29.97 -17.71
N ARG A 25 8.12 -29.54 -17.37
CA ARG A 25 9.40 -30.15 -17.73
C ARG A 25 10.09 -30.88 -16.58
N GLY A 26 9.41 -31.00 -15.42
CA GLY A 26 9.86 -31.83 -14.31
C GLY A 26 10.27 -31.11 -13.04
N LEU A 27 10.12 -29.79 -12.93
CA LEU A 27 10.32 -29.06 -11.67
C LEU A 27 9.32 -29.60 -10.63
N GLN A 28 9.86 -30.07 -9.51
CA GLN A 28 9.05 -30.70 -8.48
C GLN A 28 8.37 -29.64 -7.57
N PRO A 29 7.23 -29.97 -6.97
CA PRO A 29 6.64 -29.15 -5.91
C PRO A 29 7.66 -28.90 -4.77
N GLY A 30 7.76 -27.64 -4.33
CA GLY A 30 8.72 -27.22 -3.29
C GLY A 30 10.15 -26.97 -3.79
N GLU A 31 10.49 -27.33 -4.99
CA GLU A 31 11.78 -27.00 -5.57
C GLU A 31 11.82 -25.54 -6.03
N LEU A 32 12.90 -24.82 -5.68
CA LEU A 32 13.07 -23.43 -6.10
C LEU A 32 13.36 -23.38 -7.61
N PRO A 33 12.55 -22.67 -8.41
CA PRO A 33 12.81 -22.52 -9.85
C PRO A 33 14.19 -21.97 -10.16
N GLU A 34 14.73 -21.14 -9.28
CA GLU A 34 16.06 -20.52 -9.39
C GLU A 34 17.19 -21.55 -9.34
N SER A 35 17.01 -22.69 -8.68
CA SER A 35 18.00 -23.78 -8.65
C SER A 35 18.29 -24.35 -10.04
N TRP A 36 17.29 -24.29 -10.95
CA TRP A 36 17.42 -24.78 -12.32
C TRP A 36 18.32 -23.90 -13.19
N ASN A 37 18.67 -22.71 -12.76
CA ASN A 37 19.74 -21.92 -13.42
C ASN A 37 21.10 -22.64 -13.40
N PHE A 38 21.29 -23.55 -12.42
CA PHE A 38 22.51 -24.32 -12.26
C PHE A 38 22.34 -25.80 -12.66
N THR A 39 21.22 -26.41 -12.26
CA THR A 39 21.03 -27.86 -12.47
C THR A 39 20.44 -28.18 -13.85
N HIS A 40 19.64 -27.30 -14.44
CA HIS A 40 18.97 -27.51 -15.73
C HIS A 40 18.99 -26.24 -16.61
N PRO A 41 20.17 -25.58 -16.81
CA PRO A 41 20.24 -24.30 -17.51
C PRO A 41 19.71 -24.35 -18.94
N ASP A 42 19.90 -25.49 -19.63
CA ASP A 42 19.39 -25.75 -20.98
C ASP A 42 17.87 -25.80 -21.06
N ILE A 43 17.19 -26.27 -20.02
CA ILE A 43 15.74 -26.25 -19.97
C ILE A 43 15.26 -24.81 -19.77
N VAL A 44 15.86 -24.04 -18.84
CA VAL A 44 15.55 -22.63 -18.62
C VAL A 44 15.79 -21.83 -19.91
N GLU A 45 16.93 -22.04 -20.59
CA GLU A 45 17.21 -21.40 -21.88
C GLU A 45 16.15 -21.75 -22.93
N ALA A 46 15.75 -23.01 -23.01
CA ALA A 46 14.76 -23.47 -23.98
C ALA A 46 13.37 -22.83 -23.73
N VAL A 47 13.00 -22.60 -22.47
CA VAL A 47 11.77 -21.86 -22.11
C VAL A 47 11.84 -20.42 -22.62
N HIS A 48 12.90 -19.68 -22.31
CA HIS A 48 13.07 -18.29 -22.78
C HIS A 48 13.12 -18.22 -24.31
N ARG A 49 13.83 -19.14 -24.95
CA ARG A 49 13.94 -19.22 -26.42
C ARG A 49 12.58 -19.45 -27.07
N SER A 50 11.75 -20.35 -26.51
CA SER A 50 10.42 -20.63 -27.03
C SER A 50 9.51 -19.41 -27.09
N TYR A 51 9.61 -18.51 -26.09
CA TYR A 51 8.87 -17.24 -26.09
C TYR A 51 9.43 -16.23 -27.08
N PHE A 52 10.74 -16.10 -27.19
CA PHE A 52 11.34 -15.26 -28.22
C PHE A 52 11.02 -15.72 -29.64
N ASP A 53 10.96 -17.03 -29.87
CA ASP A 53 10.67 -17.64 -31.19
C ASP A 53 9.24 -17.36 -31.64
N VAL A 54 8.28 -17.30 -30.72
CA VAL A 54 6.89 -16.93 -31.03
C VAL A 54 6.65 -15.43 -31.12
N GLY A 55 7.68 -14.59 -30.84
CA GLY A 55 7.62 -13.15 -31.09
C GLY A 55 7.72 -12.25 -29.87
N SER A 56 7.73 -12.76 -28.63
CA SER A 56 7.89 -11.92 -27.44
C SER A 56 9.06 -10.96 -27.57
N ASN A 57 8.88 -9.71 -27.18
CA ASN A 57 9.93 -8.70 -27.12
C ASN A 57 10.75 -8.83 -25.84
N ILE A 58 10.10 -9.20 -24.73
CA ILE A 58 10.67 -9.19 -23.38
C ILE A 58 10.49 -10.56 -22.77
N VAL A 59 11.58 -11.13 -22.23
CA VAL A 59 11.51 -12.30 -21.34
C VAL A 59 11.94 -11.92 -19.94
N LYS A 60 11.30 -12.55 -18.95
CA LYS A 60 11.63 -12.41 -17.53
C LYS A 60 12.76 -13.39 -17.19
N SER A 61 13.85 -12.91 -16.59
CA SER A 61 14.88 -13.82 -16.06
C SER A 61 14.31 -14.71 -14.96
N ASN A 62 14.87 -15.90 -14.79
CA ASN A 62 14.44 -16.83 -13.74
C ASN A 62 15.00 -16.42 -12.37
N THR A 63 14.56 -15.25 -11.87
CA THR A 63 15.05 -14.58 -10.65
C THR A 63 13.94 -14.10 -9.73
N PHE A 64 12.69 -14.55 -9.93
CA PHE A 64 11.53 -14.11 -9.18
C PHE A 64 11.69 -14.24 -7.64
N GLY A 65 12.25 -15.36 -7.19
CA GLY A 65 12.54 -15.63 -5.78
C GLY A 65 14.00 -15.39 -5.39
N ALA A 66 14.85 -14.83 -6.26
CA ALA A 66 16.29 -14.72 -6.04
C ALA A 66 16.72 -13.64 -5.04
N ASN A 67 15.80 -13.12 -4.20
CA ASN A 67 16.20 -12.17 -3.16
C ASN A 67 16.87 -12.86 -1.96
N PRO A 68 17.79 -12.17 -1.27
CA PRO A 68 18.55 -12.77 -0.17
C PRO A 68 17.69 -13.33 0.96
N LEU A 69 16.47 -12.78 1.16
CA LEU A 69 15.56 -13.20 2.22
C LEU A 69 14.91 -14.55 1.92
N LYS A 70 14.52 -14.79 0.65
CA LYS A 70 13.98 -16.07 0.20
C LYS A 70 15.04 -17.14 0.01
N LEU A 71 16.23 -16.76 -0.46
CA LEU A 71 17.33 -17.69 -0.64
C LEU A 71 18.01 -18.11 0.66
N ALA A 72 17.70 -17.43 1.78
CA ALA A 72 18.26 -17.77 3.08
C ALA A 72 17.95 -19.24 3.44
N GLY A 73 19.02 -20.05 3.65
CA GLY A 73 18.90 -21.48 3.98
C GLY A 73 18.73 -22.42 2.78
N SER A 74 18.58 -21.93 1.54
CA SER A 74 18.47 -22.76 0.34
C SER A 74 19.82 -23.31 -0.20
N GLY A 75 20.93 -22.74 0.26
CA GLY A 75 22.27 -23.02 -0.29
C GLY A 75 22.58 -22.26 -1.59
N LEU A 76 21.67 -21.45 -2.13
CA LEU A 76 21.89 -20.62 -3.31
C LEU A 76 22.42 -19.24 -2.89
N ASP A 77 23.43 -18.75 -3.63
CA ASP A 77 23.94 -17.38 -3.50
C ASP A 77 23.16 -16.44 -4.42
N CYS A 78 22.76 -15.27 -3.89
CA CYS A 78 21.95 -14.29 -4.62
C CYS A 78 22.65 -13.79 -5.89
N LYS A 79 23.93 -13.45 -5.79
CA LYS A 79 24.73 -12.94 -6.92
C LYS A 79 24.86 -13.97 -8.02
N GLU A 80 25.34 -15.17 -7.67
CA GLU A 80 25.54 -16.26 -8.62
C GLU A 80 24.24 -16.65 -9.31
N THR A 81 23.13 -16.70 -8.56
CA THR A 81 21.81 -17.02 -9.08
C THR A 81 21.34 -16.00 -10.12
N ILE A 82 21.50 -14.71 -9.84
CA ILE A 82 21.08 -13.64 -10.74
C ILE A 82 21.98 -13.59 -11.98
N GLU A 83 23.30 -13.68 -11.80
CA GLU A 83 24.25 -13.69 -12.92
C GLU A 83 23.98 -14.86 -13.88
N ALA A 84 23.76 -16.07 -13.34
CA ALA A 84 23.41 -17.25 -14.14
C ALA A 84 22.10 -17.07 -14.90
N ALA A 85 21.04 -16.62 -14.22
CA ALA A 85 19.70 -16.43 -14.82
C ALA A 85 19.71 -15.40 -15.96
N VAL A 86 20.37 -14.24 -15.74
CA VAL A 86 20.47 -13.19 -16.77
C VAL A 86 21.29 -13.69 -17.93
N ALA A 87 22.40 -14.39 -17.69
CA ALA A 87 23.23 -14.96 -18.75
C ALA A 87 22.49 -15.98 -19.62
N ILE A 88 21.68 -16.87 -19.00
CA ILE A 88 20.83 -17.83 -19.71
C ILE A 88 19.80 -17.10 -20.58
N ALA A 89 19.08 -16.09 -20.03
CA ALA A 89 18.10 -15.32 -20.78
C ALA A 89 18.75 -14.53 -21.95
N LYS A 90 19.95 -13.95 -21.76
CA LYS A 90 20.71 -13.27 -22.81
C LYS A 90 21.16 -14.25 -23.89
N LYS A 91 21.56 -15.45 -23.51
CA LYS A 91 21.93 -16.52 -24.48
C LYS A 91 20.71 -16.92 -25.32
N ALA A 92 19.52 -17.06 -24.69
CA ALA A 92 18.27 -17.31 -25.39
C ALA A 92 17.89 -16.18 -26.35
N CYS A 93 18.15 -14.90 -25.95
CA CYS A 93 17.95 -13.71 -26.79
C CYS A 93 18.83 -13.79 -28.09
N GLY A 94 20.06 -14.23 -27.99
CA GLY A 94 20.94 -14.50 -29.16
C GLY A 94 21.26 -13.26 -29.99
N GLY A 95 21.24 -12.05 -29.42
CA GLY A 95 21.52 -10.79 -30.11
C GLY A 95 20.43 -10.34 -31.10
N ARG A 96 19.22 -10.90 -31.04
CA ARG A 96 18.08 -10.50 -31.88
C ARG A 96 17.67 -9.07 -31.62
N GLU A 97 17.33 -8.32 -32.65
CA GLU A 97 16.86 -6.92 -32.52
C GLU A 97 15.52 -6.82 -31.78
N ASN A 98 15.37 -5.77 -31.01
CA ASN A 98 14.16 -5.46 -30.23
C ASN A 98 13.72 -6.59 -29.28
N LYS A 99 14.69 -7.34 -28.76
CA LYS A 99 14.50 -8.37 -27.72
C LYS A 99 15.24 -7.94 -26.46
N PHE A 100 14.58 -8.07 -25.32
CA PHE A 100 15.05 -7.56 -24.02
C PHE A 100 14.93 -8.62 -22.94
N VAL A 101 15.83 -8.55 -21.99
CA VAL A 101 15.82 -9.38 -20.77
C VAL A 101 15.46 -8.49 -19.58
N ALA A 102 14.33 -8.76 -18.96
CA ALA A 102 13.91 -8.11 -17.73
C ALA A 102 14.51 -8.83 -16.51
N LEU A 103 15.21 -8.08 -15.65
CA LEU A 103 15.51 -8.59 -14.31
C LEU A 103 14.20 -8.68 -13.54
N ASN A 104 13.81 -9.89 -13.18
CA ASN A 104 12.54 -10.16 -12.55
C ASN A 104 12.66 -10.13 -11.03
N LEU A 105 11.97 -9.18 -10.37
CA LEU A 105 11.92 -8.98 -8.93
C LEU A 105 10.52 -9.33 -8.41
N GLY A 106 10.40 -10.46 -7.74
CA GLY A 106 9.18 -10.84 -7.02
C GLY A 106 9.15 -10.35 -5.58
N PRO A 107 8.01 -10.52 -4.85
CA PRO A 107 7.89 -10.15 -3.44
C PRO A 107 8.91 -10.87 -2.55
N THR A 108 9.30 -10.23 -1.44
CA THR A 108 10.20 -10.84 -0.43
C THR A 108 9.57 -12.03 0.29
N GLY A 109 8.24 -12.15 0.24
CA GLY A 109 7.48 -13.14 1.00
C GLY A 109 7.29 -12.75 2.48
N LYS A 110 7.61 -11.50 2.83
CA LYS A 110 7.43 -10.96 4.18
C LYS A 110 6.63 -9.67 4.13
N LEU A 111 5.82 -9.42 5.16
CA LEU A 111 5.21 -8.12 5.37
C LEU A 111 6.23 -7.14 5.97
N LEU A 112 6.19 -5.91 5.48
CA LEU A 112 7.01 -4.83 6.01
C LEU A 112 6.43 -4.29 7.32
N ALA A 113 7.30 -3.81 8.22
CA ALA A 113 6.86 -3.11 9.42
C ALA A 113 6.02 -1.86 9.06
N PRO A 114 4.93 -1.55 9.80
CA PRO A 114 4.56 -2.12 11.10
C PRO A 114 3.70 -3.40 11.02
N TYR A 115 3.31 -3.88 9.87
CA TYR A 115 2.41 -5.02 9.70
C TYR A 115 3.12 -6.38 9.75
N GLY A 116 4.42 -6.37 9.58
CA GLY A 116 5.30 -7.53 9.70
C GLY A 116 6.62 -7.18 10.37
N ASP A 117 7.57 -8.10 10.30
CA ASP A 117 8.88 -8.01 10.96
C ASP A 117 9.98 -7.41 10.07
N LEU A 118 9.72 -7.18 8.77
CA LEU A 118 10.74 -6.70 7.84
C LEU A 118 10.82 -5.17 7.86
N PRO A 119 11.93 -4.56 8.34
CA PRO A 119 12.13 -3.12 8.26
C PRO A 119 12.21 -2.65 6.80
N PHE A 120 11.60 -1.50 6.47
CA PHE A 120 11.61 -0.91 5.12
C PHE A 120 13.02 -0.81 4.52
N GLY A 121 13.99 -0.33 5.32
CA GLY A 121 15.38 -0.21 4.86
C GLY A 121 16.02 -1.55 4.48
N LYS A 122 15.65 -2.65 5.16
CA LYS A 122 16.12 -4.00 4.85
C LYS A 122 15.51 -4.54 3.55
N ALA A 123 14.25 -4.22 3.27
CA ALA A 123 13.64 -4.53 1.98
C ALA A 123 14.35 -3.78 0.83
N VAL A 124 14.62 -2.47 1.01
CA VAL A 124 15.38 -1.67 0.03
C VAL A 124 16.78 -2.26 -0.19
N GLU A 125 17.49 -2.68 0.87
CA GLU A 125 18.81 -3.31 0.78
C GLU A 125 18.76 -4.62 -0.02
N ALA A 126 17.81 -5.50 0.29
CA ALA A 126 17.63 -6.78 -0.40
C ALA A 126 17.34 -6.62 -1.90
N TYR A 127 16.42 -5.75 -2.26
CA TYR A 127 16.17 -5.44 -3.67
C TYR A 127 17.34 -4.74 -4.34
N GLY A 128 18.03 -3.82 -3.63
CA GLY A 128 19.21 -3.14 -4.15
C GLY A 128 20.35 -4.09 -4.48
N GLU A 129 20.51 -5.17 -3.72
CA GLU A 129 21.46 -6.23 -3.99
C GLU A 129 21.13 -6.94 -5.32
N MET A 130 19.87 -7.37 -5.50
CA MET A 130 19.42 -7.98 -6.75
C MET A 130 19.63 -7.06 -7.97
N VAL A 131 19.26 -5.79 -7.83
CA VAL A 131 19.36 -4.79 -8.91
C VAL A 131 20.81 -4.57 -9.34
N ARG A 132 21.74 -4.43 -8.38
CA ARG A 132 23.16 -4.27 -8.69
C ARG A 132 23.71 -5.45 -9.51
N TYR A 133 23.38 -6.68 -9.09
CA TYR A 133 23.85 -7.87 -9.79
C TYR A 133 23.20 -8.03 -11.16
N GLY A 134 21.89 -7.81 -11.26
CA GLY A 134 21.17 -7.93 -12.54
C GLY A 134 21.58 -6.88 -13.56
N ALA A 135 21.78 -5.62 -13.14
CA ALA A 135 22.29 -4.57 -14.00
C ALA A 135 23.72 -4.86 -14.48
N ALA A 136 24.59 -5.31 -13.58
CA ALA A 136 25.96 -5.70 -13.93
C ALA A 136 26.00 -6.92 -14.87
N ALA A 137 25.07 -7.86 -14.73
CA ALA A 137 24.93 -9.02 -15.62
C ALA A 137 24.32 -8.66 -16.99
N GLY A 138 23.88 -7.41 -17.19
CA GLY A 138 23.43 -6.89 -18.48
C GLY A 138 21.92 -7.03 -18.73
N ALA A 139 21.08 -7.05 -17.72
CA ALA A 139 19.63 -6.89 -17.88
C ALA A 139 19.30 -5.58 -18.61
N ASP A 140 18.21 -5.55 -19.39
CA ASP A 140 17.81 -4.38 -20.19
C ASP A 140 16.79 -3.48 -19.47
N LEU A 141 16.03 -4.05 -18.53
CA LEU A 141 15.05 -3.37 -17.70
C LEU A 141 14.83 -4.13 -16.39
N ILE A 142 14.24 -3.44 -15.42
CA ILE A 142 13.77 -4.02 -14.16
C ILE A 142 12.28 -4.28 -14.28
N LEU A 143 11.83 -5.48 -13.92
CA LEU A 143 10.42 -5.80 -13.74
C LEU A 143 10.18 -6.19 -12.28
N ILE A 144 9.41 -5.36 -11.59
CA ILE A 144 8.90 -5.61 -10.25
C ILE A 144 7.51 -6.22 -10.43
N GLU A 145 7.35 -7.54 -10.24
CA GLU A 145 6.10 -8.21 -10.59
C GLU A 145 5.43 -8.94 -9.43
N THR A 146 4.12 -9.16 -9.57
CA THR A 146 3.28 -9.92 -8.63
C THR A 146 3.26 -9.27 -7.24
N MET A 147 3.32 -7.95 -7.22
CA MET A 147 3.33 -7.19 -5.98
C MET A 147 1.92 -7.02 -5.42
N SER A 148 1.77 -7.24 -4.11
CA SER A 148 0.51 -7.15 -3.38
C SER A 148 0.53 -6.11 -2.24
N ASP A 149 1.64 -5.37 -2.11
CA ASP A 149 1.83 -4.33 -1.10
C ASP A 149 2.52 -3.09 -1.71
N THR A 150 1.87 -1.93 -1.60
CA THR A 150 2.44 -0.66 -2.08
C THR A 150 3.73 -0.27 -1.37
N TYR A 151 3.89 -0.64 -0.11
CA TYR A 151 5.10 -0.31 0.63
C TYR A 151 6.31 -1.12 0.14
N GLU A 152 6.08 -2.39 -0.17
CA GLU A 152 7.09 -3.25 -0.80
C GLU A 152 7.43 -2.80 -2.22
N ILE A 153 6.42 -2.41 -3.02
CA ILE A 153 6.63 -1.78 -4.35
C ILE A 153 7.55 -0.58 -4.23
N LYS A 154 7.26 0.32 -3.29
CA LYS A 154 8.10 1.50 -3.06
C LYS A 154 9.54 1.14 -2.70
N ALA A 155 9.74 0.14 -1.85
CA ALA A 155 11.08 -0.33 -1.49
C ALA A 155 11.85 -0.83 -2.72
N ALA A 156 11.21 -1.64 -3.57
CA ALA A 156 11.81 -2.17 -4.80
C ALA A 156 12.11 -1.07 -5.85
N VAL A 157 11.19 -0.09 -6.00
CA VAL A 157 11.40 1.05 -6.92
C VAL A 157 12.54 1.94 -6.44
N LEU A 158 12.60 2.30 -5.15
CA LEU A 158 13.70 3.09 -4.60
C LEU A 158 15.02 2.35 -4.72
N ALA A 159 15.05 1.05 -4.41
CA ALA A 159 16.23 0.20 -4.59
C ALA A 159 16.71 0.20 -6.04
N SER A 160 15.79 0.12 -7.01
CA SER A 160 16.12 0.16 -8.43
C SER A 160 16.73 1.50 -8.82
N LYS A 161 16.09 2.62 -8.47
CA LYS A 161 16.55 3.98 -8.79
C LYS A 161 17.85 4.37 -8.11
N GLU A 162 18.13 3.83 -6.92
CA GLU A 162 19.34 4.11 -6.16
C GLU A 162 20.56 3.28 -6.66
N ASN A 163 20.35 2.24 -7.48
CA ASN A 163 21.41 1.30 -7.89
C ASN A 163 21.61 1.17 -9.40
N CYS A 164 20.70 1.65 -10.26
CA CYS A 164 20.88 1.66 -11.72
C CYS A 164 19.96 2.69 -12.42
N ASP A 165 20.24 2.91 -13.71
CA ASP A 165 19.45 3.79 -14.61
C ASP A 165 18.56 2.99 -15.57
N LEU A 166 18.36 1.70 -15.33
CA LEU A 166 17.52 0.86 -16.18
C LEU A 166 16.05 1.26 -16.10
N PRO A 167 15.26 1.09 -17.17
CA PRO A 167 13.83 1.25 -17.14
C PRO A 167 13.18 0.38 -16.07
N ILE A 168 12.16 0.90 -15.39
CA ILE A 168 11.46 0.21 -14.30
C ILE A 168 10.00 0.00 -14.71
N CYS A 169 9.59 -1.27 -14.78
CA CYS A 169 8.20 -1.69 -14.95
C CYS A 169 7.68 -2.29 -13.65
N VAL A 170 6.44 -1.98 -13.29
CA VAL A 170 5.79 -2.52 -12.08
C VAL A 170 4.48 -3.19 -12.47
N THR A 171 4.27 -4.44 -12.04
CA THR A 171 2.98 -5.12 -12.16
C THR A 171 2.50 -5.64 -10.82
N MET A 172 1.20 -5.55 -10.62
CA MET A 172 0.55 -5.75 -9.33
C MET A 172 -0.55 -6.82 -9.44
N THR A 173 -0.73 -7.55 -8.35
CA THR A 173 -1.77 -8.57 -8.23
C THR A 173 -2.90 -8.05 -7.35
N PHE A 174 -4.01 -7.68 -7.99
CA PHE A 174 -5.23 -7.23 -7.33
C PHE A 174 -6.21 -8.40 -7.13
N ASP A 175 -7.11 -8.26 -6.17
CA ASP A 175 -8.32 -9.08 -6.07
C ASP A 175 -9.39 -8.61 -7.07
N GLU A 176 -10.53 -9.30 -7.14
CA GLU A 176 -11.62 -8.95 -8.06
C GLU A 176 -12.28 -7.60 -7.77
N ASP A 177 -12.13 -7.07 -6.55
CA ASP A 177 -12.63 -5.76 -6.14
C ASP A 177 -11.62 -4.63 -6.41
N GLY A 178 -10.46 -4.94 -6.98
CA GLY A 178 -9.41 -3.98 -7.30
C GLY A 178 -8.60 -3.53 -6.08
N LYS A 179 -8.39 -4.43 -5.12
CA LYS A 179 -7.58 -4.18 -3.94
C LYS A 179 -6.32 -5.05 -3.92
N LEU A 180 -5.21 -4.48 -3.49
CA LEU A 180 -4.03 -5.25 -3.08
C LEU A 180 -4.26 -5.87 -1.70
N LEU A 181 -3.46 -6.84 -1.32
CA LEU A 181 -3.52 -7.52 -0.01
C LEU A 181 -3.55 -6.54 1.17
N THR A 182 -2.77 -5.46 1.10
CA THR A 182 -2.70 -4.42 2.12
C THR A 182 -3.79 -3.34 1.99
N GLY A 183 -4.76 -3.52 1.08
CA GLY A 183 -5.92 -2.66 0.93
C GLY A 183 -5.78 -1.52 -0.10
N ALA A 184 -4.65 -1.41 -0.78
CA ALA A 184 -4.44 -0.37 -1.78
C ALA A 184 -5.40 -0.52 -2.96
N THR A 185 -6.03 0.59 -3.36
CA THR A 185 -6.83 0.65 -4.59
C THR A 185 -5.94 0.68 -5.83
N VAL A 186 -6.50 0.30 -6.98
CA VAL A 186 -5.83 0.47 -8.29
C VAL A 186 -5.35 1.91 -8.46
N GLU A 187 -6.16 2.88 -8.10
CA GLU A 187 -5.84 4.31 -8.23
C GLU A 187 -4.68 4.74 -7.30
N ALA A 188 -4.75 4.41 -6.00
CA ALA A 188 -3.70 4.78 -5.04
C ALA A 188 -2.34 4.19 -5.43
N ALA A 189 -2.32 2.93 -5.87
CA ALA A 189 -1.12 2.25 -6.33
C ALA A 189 -0.56 2.89 -7.62
N ALA A 190 -1.43 3.22 -8.58
CA ALA A 190 -1.03 3.87 -9.83
C ALA A 190 -0.44 5.26 -9.59
N LEU A 191 -1.09 6.09 -8.75
CA LEU A 191 -0.60 7.42 -8.38
C LEU A 191 0.77 7.39 -7.69
N MET A 192 0.97 6.42 -6.79
CA MET A 192 2.26 6.24 -6.12
C MET A 192 3.35 5.84 -7.12
N CYS A 193 3.10 4.84 -7.97
CA CYS A 193 4.08 4.38 -8.96
C CYS A 193 4.43 5.48 -9.97
N GLU A 194 3.42 6.21 -10.48
CA GLU A 194 3.65 7.35 -11.37
C GLU A 194 4.48 8.44 -10.69
N GLY A 195 4.14 8.79 -9.44
CA GLY A 195 4.91 9.75 -8.65
C GLY A 195 6.36 9.31 -8.48
N LEU A 196 6.60 8.05 -8.16
CA LEU A 196 7.94 7.46 -8.05
C LEU A 196 8.69 7.42 -9.39
N GLY A 197 8.03 7.71 -10.52
CA GLY A 197 8.67 7.83 -11.84
C GLY A 197 9.12 6.49 -12.41
N VAL A 198 8.28 5.47 -12.33
CA VAL A 198 8.44 4.22 -13.07
C VAL A 198 8.06 4.44 -14.54
N ASP A 199 8.53 3.58 -15.45
CA ASP A 199 8.31 3.74 -16.88
C ASP A 199 7.01 3.11 -17.39
N ALA A 200 6.51 2.06 -16.73
CA ALA A 200 5.23 1.42 -17.05
C ALA A 200 4.67 0.70 -15.82
N ILE A 201 3.32 0.62 -15.75
CA ILE A 201 2.63 -0.10 -14.66
C ILE A 201 1.53 -1.00 -15.19
N GLY A 202 1.08 -1.96 -14.40
CA GLY A 202 -0.04 -2.80 -14.83
C GLY A 202 -0.42 -3.92 -13.89
N PHE A 203 -1.10 -4.90 -14.48
CA PHE A 203 -1.64 -6.07 -13.82
C PHE A 203 -0.84 -7.31 -14.19
N ASN A 204 -0.60 -8.20 -13.24
CA ASN A 204 -0.19 -9.57 -13.54
C ASN A 204 -0.70 -10.54 -12.48
N CYS A 205 -0.78 -11.81 -12.86
CA CYS A 205 -1.16 -12.92 -11.99
C CYS A 205 -2.53 -12.72 -11.29
N GLY A 206 -2.92 -13.63 -10.40
CA GLY A 206 -4.17 -13.59 -9.63
C GLY A 206 -5.44 -13.71 -10.46
N LEU A 207 -5.62 -12.85 -11.42
CA LEU A 207 -6.81 -12.69 -12.24
C LEU A 207 -6.60 -13.15 -13.69
N GLY A 208 -7.69 -13.59 -14.34
CA GLY A 208 -7.75 -13.83 -15.78
C GLY A 208 -8.09 -12.54 -16.57
N PRO A 209 -8.06 -12.60 -17.93
CA PRO A 209 -8.35 -11.44 -18.77
C PRO A 209 -9.71 -10.80 -18.52
N VAL A 210 -10.74 -11.59 -18.22
CA VAL A 210 -12.10 -11.12 -17.98
C VAL A 210 -12.16 -10.24 -16.72
N GLN A 211 -11.54 -10.66 -15.63
CA GLN A 211 -11.53 -9.92 -14.37
C GLN A 211 -10.68 -8.67 -14.49
N VAL A 212 -9.48 -8.76 -15.09
CA VAL A 212 -8.62 -7.60 -15.37
C VAL A 212 -9.37 -6.57 -16.22
N GLY A 213 -10.22 -7.02 -17.15
CA GLY A 213 -11.05 -6.14 -17.99
C GLY A 213 -12.01 -5.23 -17.23
N LYS A 214 -12.42 -5.61 -16.01
CA LYS A 214 -13.25 -4.77 -15.12
C LYS A 214 -12.43 -3.71 -14.39
N LEU A 215 -11.17 -3.99 -14.07
CA LEU A 215 -10.27 -3.11 -13.31
C LEU A 215 -9.46 -2.17 -14.22
N PHE A 216 -9.18 -2.59 -15.44
CA PHE A 216 -8.34 -1.85 -16.37
C PHE A 216 -8.78 -0.39 -16.62
N PRO A 217 -10.09 -0.07 -16.76
CA PRO A 217 -10.53 1.31 -16.87
C PRO A 217 -10.15 2.20 -15.68
N GLN A 218 -10.09 1.66 -14.46
CA GLN A 218 -9.69 2.40 -13.27
C GLN A 218 -8.21 2.80 -13.36
N MET A 219 -7.33 1.88 -13.78
CA MET A 219 -5.91 2.19 -13.97
C MET A 219 -5.69 3.16 -15.14
N LEU A 220 -6.47 3.03 -16.22
CA LEU A 220 -6.45 3.96 -17.35
C LEU A 220 -6.77 5.40 -16.92
N ALA A 221 -7.72 5.57 -16.00
CA ALA A 221 -8.12 6.88 -15.50
C ALA A 221 -7.11 7.47 -14.50
N ALA A 222 -6.39 6.61 -13.77
CA ALA A 222 -5.55 7.01 -12.65
C ALA A 222 -4.13 7.45 -13.04
N THR A 223 -3.63 7.09 -14.24
CA THR A 223 -2.24 7.36 -14.62
C THR A 223 -2.06 7.73 -16.08
N SER A 224 -1.02 8.52 -16.35
CA SER A 224 -0.55 8.82 -17.69
C SER A 224 0.42 7.77 -18.27
N LEU A 225 0.92 6.85 -17.44
CA LEU A 225 1.95 5.89 -17.82
C LEU A 225 1.47 4.86 -18.86
N PRO A 226 2.37 4.31 -19.68
CA PRO A 226 2.12 3.11 -20.47
C PRO A 226 1.67 1.94 -19.58
N LEU A 227 0.64 1.18 -20.03
CA LEU A 227 0.05 0.11 -19.22
C LEU A 227 0.45 -1.28 -19.69
N ILE A 228 0.65 -2.18 -18.71
CA ILE A 228 1.04 -3.58 -18.87
C ILE A 228 -0.14 -4.48 -18.47
N ILE A 229 -0.41 -5.51 -19.27
CA ILE A 229 -1.42 -6.53 -18.96
C ILE A 229 -0.83 -7.92 -19.16
N ASN A 230 -0.54 -8.61 -18.06
CA ASN A 230 0.01 -9.98 -18.01
C ASN A 230 -0.87 -10.89 -17.13
N PRO A 231 -2.13 -11.19 -17.50
CA PRO A 231 -3.04 -12.02 -16.70
C PRO A 231 -2.67 -13.50 -16.76
N ASN A 232 -3.28 -14.27 -15.88
CA ASN A 232 -3.28 -15.75 -15.99
C ASN A 232 -4.09 -16.19 -17.21
N ALA A 233 -3.92 -17.45 -17.64
CA ALA A 233 -4.78 -18.09 -18.66
C ALA A 233 -6.17 -18.45 -18.09
N GLY A 234 -6.86 -17.46 -17.51
CA GLY A 234 -8.10 -17.63 -16.76
C GLY A 234 -7.84 -17.83 -15.25
N LEU A 235 -8.84 -18.37 -14.55
CA LEU A 235 -8.72 -18.70 -13.13
C LEU A 235 -8.18 -20.14 -12.95
N PRO A 236 -7.46 -20.42 -11.86
CA PRO A 236 -7.00 -21.77 -11.57
C PRO A 236 -8.19 -22.70 -11.27
N VAL A 237 -8.24 -23.83 -11.95
CA VAL A 237 -9.22 -24.89 -11.75
C VAL A 237 -8.52 -26.21 -11.51
N GLN A 238 -9.09 -27.07 -10.67
CA GLN A 238 -8.55 -28.42 -10.45
C GLN A 238 -9.15 -29.41 -11.45
N ARG A 239 -8.29 -30.15 -12.14
CA ARG A 239 -8.69 -31.27 -13.02
C ARG A 239 -7.71 -32.43 -12.80
N ASP A 240 -8.23 -33.58 -12.41
CA ASP A 240 -7.45 -34.80 -12.18
C ASP A 240 -6.27 -34.59 -11.17
N GLY A 241 -6.51 -33.86 -10.08
CA GLY A 241 -5.51 -33.55 -9.06
C GLY A 241 -4.40 -32.60 -9.52
N LYS A 242 -4.55 -31.94 -10.67
CA LYS A 242 -3.61 -30.95 -11.19
C LYS A 242 -4.25 -29.59 -11.35
N THR A 243 -3.55 -28.55 -10.97
CA THR A 243 -3.98 -27.19 -11.26
C THR A 243 -3.87 -26.93 -12.75
N CYS A 244 -5.00 -26.62 -13.37
CA CYS A 244 -5.13 -26.20 -14.76
C CYS A 244 -5.71 -24.79 -14.81
N PHE A 245 -5.60 -24.16 -15.96
CA PHE A 245 -6.22 -22.87 -16.23
C PHE A 245 -7.27 -23.05 -17.31
N ASP A 246 -8.41 -22.39 -17.18
CA ASP A 246 -9.62 -22.68 -17.94
C ASP A 246 -9.73 -21.96 -19.29
N VAL A 247 -8.82 -21.02 -19.60
CA VAL A 247 -8.83 -20.25 -20.85
C VAL A 247 -7.76 -20.78 -21.80
N GLY A 248 -8.19 -21.29 -22.97
CA GLY A 248 -7.31 -21.80 -24.00
C GLY A 248 -6.67 -20.70 -24.87
N PRO A 249 -5.66 -21.06 -25.70
CA PRO A 249 -4.86 -20.09 -26.49
C PRO A 249 -5.69 -19.16 -27.39
N GLU A 250 -6.72 -19.68 -28.06
CA GLU A 250 -7.57 -18.92 -28.98
C GLU A 250 -8.43 -17.90 -28.23
N GLU A 251 -9.13 -18.35 -27.19
CA GLU A 251 -9.96 -17.51 -26.33
C GLU A 251 -9.12 -16.46 -25.62
N TYR A 252 -7.95 -16.85 -25.10
CA TYR A 252 -7.01 -15.92 -24.48
C TYR A 252 -6.62 -14.79 -25.45
N ALA A 253 -6.30 -15.14 -26.69
CA ALA A 253 -5.90 -14.16 -27.69
C ALA A 253 -7.03 -13.18 -28.06
N GLU A 254 -8.30 -13.63 -28.09
CA GLU A 254 -9.46 -12.75 -28.30
C GLU A 254 -9.63 -11.77 -27.14
N LEU A 255 -9.68 -12.28 -25.90
CA LEU A 255 -9.85 -11.47 -24.70
C LEU A 255 -8.70 -10.43 -24.57
N MET A 256 -7.47 -10.85 -24.83
CA MET A 256 -6.31 -9.97 -24.80
C MET A 256 -6.33 -8.90 -25.91
N TYR A 257 -6.86 -9.23 -27.10
CA TYR A 257 -7.03 -8.25 -28.18
C TYR A 257 -8.03 -7.16 -27.78
N GLU A 258 -9.18 -7.54 -27.23
CA GLU A 258 -10.18 -6.58 -26.74
C GLU A 258 -9.62 -5.69 -25.61
N LEU A 259 -8.87 -6.28 -24.70
CA LEU A 259 -8.27 -5.57 -23.58
C LEU A 259 -7.17 -4.62 -24.03
N ALA A 260 -6.26 -5.09 -24.87
CA ALA A 260 -5.17 -4.29 -25.41
C ALA A 260 -5.70 -3.11 -26.25
N GLY A 261 -6.78 -3.32 -27.00
CA GLY A 261 -7.45 -2.29 -27.78
C GLY A 261 -8.00 -1.12 -26.94
N LYS A 262 -8.21 -1.32 -25.63
CA LYS A 262 -8.62 -0.26 -24.70
C LYS A 262 -7.48 0.69 -24.30
N GLY A 263 -6.23 0.40 -24.68
CA GLY A 263 -5.10 1.31 -24.45
C GLY A 263 -3.94 0.72 -23.67
N ALA A 264 -3.69 -0.59 -23.72
CA ALA A 264 -2.45 -1.17 -23.23
C ALA A 264 -1.28 -0.84 -24.15
N SER A 265 -0.08 -0.82 -23.59
CA SER A 265 1.17 -0.59 -24.34
C SER A 265 2.01 -1.86 -24.39
N ILE A 266 1.88 -2.72 -23.39
CA ILE A 266 2.59 -3.99 -23.27
C ILE A 266 1.58 -5.06 -22.87
N VAL A 267 1.62 -6.19 -23.54
CA VAL A 267 0.77 -7.36 -23.21
C VAL A 267 1.60 -8.62 -23.15
N GLY A 268 1.21 -9.55 -22.33
CA GLY A 268 1.88 -10.84 -22.15
C GLY A 268 1.03 -11.81 -21.38
N GLY A 269 1.64 -12.70 -20.61
CA GLY A 269 0.92 -13.65 -19.79
C GLY A 269 1.62 -13.98 -18.48
N CYS A 270 0.86 -14.59 -17.56
CA CYS A 270 1.35 -15.13 -16.31
C CYS A 270 0.96 -16.59 -16.20
N CYS A 271 0.62 -17.11 -15.04
CA CYS A 271 0.36 -18.52 -14.79
C CYS A 271 -0.58 -19.17 -15.81
N GLY A 272 -0.29 -20.39 -16.20
CA GLY A 272 -1.05 -21.16 -17.19
C GLY A 272 -0.81 -20.81 -18.66
N THR A 273 -0.24 -19.63 -18.97
CA THR A 273 0.05 -19.29 -20.38
C THR A 273 1.24 -20.08 -20.92
N THR A 274 1.13 -20.52 -22.16
CA THR A 274 2.14 -21.28 -22.89
C THR A 274 2.68 -20.46 -24.08
N PRO A 275 3.76 -20.87 -24.74
CA PRO A 275 4.22 -20.22 -25.98
C PRO A 275 3.12 -20.14 -27.05
N GLU A 276 2.15 -21.07 -27.08
CA GLU A 276 1.03 -21.02 -28.01
C GLU A 276 0.04 -19.88 -27.67
N HIS A 277 -0.30 -19.69 -26.39
CA HIS A 277 -1.12 -18.53 -25.95
C HIS A 277 -0.47 -17.23 -26.39
N ILE A 278 0.83 -17.07 -26.16
CA ILE A 278 1.59 -15.87 -26.52
C ILE A 278 1.67 -15.69 -28.03
N ALA A 279 1.88 -16.78 -28.80
CA ALA A 279 1.90 -16.72 -30.27
C ALA A 279 0.58 -16.20 -30.86
N GLN A 280 -0.55 -16.75 -30.43
CA GLN A 280 -1.87 -16.36 -30.91
C GLN A 280 -2.23 -14.94 -30.48
N MET A 281 -1.93 -14.56 -29.22
CA MET A 281 -2.08 -13.21 -28.73
C MET A 281 -1.28 -12.20 -29.57
N ILE A 282 -0.01 -12.47 -29.81
CA ILE A 282 0.86 -11.59 -30.64
C ILE A 282 0.30 -11.46 -32.04
N ALA A 283 -0.12 -12.57 -32.67
CA ALA A 283 -0.68 -12.55 -34.01
C ALA A 283 -1.85 -11.57 -34.15
N LYS A 284 -2.73 -11.48 -33.12
CA LYS A 284 -3.87 -10.57 -33.06
C LYS A 284 -3.47 -9.15 -32.65
N CYS A 285 -2.69 -9.01 -31.57
CA CYS A 285 -2.42 -7.70 -30.96
C CYS A 285 -1.35 -6.85 -31.69
N LYS A 286 -0.49 -7.44 -32.52
CA LYS A 286 0.64 -6.74 -33.18
C LYS A 286 0.22 -5.57 -34.10
N THR A 287 -1.02 -5.53 -34.53
CA THR A 287 -1.58 -4.47 -35.39
C THR A 287 -2.21 -3.33 -34.60
N LEU A 288 -2.40 -3.49 -33.29
CA LEU A 288 -2.95 -2.46 -32.43
C LEU A 288 -1.95 -1.32 -32.21
N GLN A 289 -2.46 -0.13 -32.05
CA GLN A 289 -1.66 0.99 -31.61
C GLN A 289 -1.50 0.93 -30.09
N PRO A 290 -0.30 1.14 -29.54
CA PRO A 290 -0.09 1.15 -28.10
C PRO A 290 -0.82 2.33 -27.45
N GLY A 291 -1.23 2.16 -26.22
CA GLY A 291 -1.93 3.21 -25.47
C GLY A 291 -1.09 4.44 -25.16
N GLY A 292 0.20 4.42 -25.36
CA GLY A 292 1.11 5.57 -25.18
C GLY A 292 0.95 6.30 -23.84
N THR A 293 1.62 7.44 -23.72
CA THR A 293 1.46 8.36 -22.59
C THR A 293 0.19 9.19 -22.79
N ARG A 294 -0.63 9.29 -21.75
CA ARG A 294 -1.91 10.03 -21.76
C ARG A 294 -1.77 11.37 -21.03
N ASP A 295 -2.56 12.36 -21.47
CA ASP A 295 -2.66 13.65 -20.76
C ASP A 295 -3.58 13.47 -19.52
N CYS A 296 -2.99 13.16 -18.38
CA CYS A 296 -3.69 13.12 -17.09
C CYS A 296 -3.45 14.44 -16.36
N ARG A 297 -4.47 15.28 -16.27
CA ARG A 297 -4.36 16.62 -15.64
C ARG A 297 -4.69 16.63 -14.15
N LEU A 298 -5.01 15.49 -13.58
CA LEU A 298 -5.40 15.41 -12.18
C LEU A 298 -4.22 15.68 -11.25
N THR A 299 -4.42 16.58 -10.31
CA THR A 299 -3.57 16.72 -9.13
C THR A 299 -4.14 15.80 -8.05
N ALA A 300 -3.38 14.83 -7.61
CA ALA A 300 -3.83 13.92 -6.56
C ALA A 300 -2.69 13.53 -5.64
N VAL A 301 -3.02 13.33 -4.37
CA VAL A 301 -2.18 12.69 -3.36
C VAL A 301 -2.79 11.34 -2.97
N SER A 302 -1.98 10.41 -2.47
CA SER A 302 -2.49 9.15 -1.96
C SER A 302 -1.76 8.70 -0.71
N SER A 303 -2.46 7.93 0.11
CA SER A 303 -1.86 7.01 1.07
C SER A 303 -1.66 5.64 0.42
N TYR A 304 -1.39 4.63 1.25
CA TYR A 304 -1.38 3.23 0.79
C TYR A 304 -2.76 2.76 0.29
N GLY A 305 -3.87 3.27 0.81
CA GLY A 305 -5.23 2.77 0.53
C GLY A 305 -6.15 3.73 -0.22
N LYS A 306 -5.91 5.04 -0.12
CA LYS A 306 -6.86 6.07 -0.56
C LYS A 306 -6.17 7.17 -1.38
N ALA A 307 -6.85 7.62 -2.43
CA ALA A 307 -6.49 8.80 -3.20
C ALA A 307 -7.37 10.00 -2.82
N VAL A 308 -6.83 11.21 -2.89
CA VAL A 308 -7.54 12.48 -2.73
C VAL A 308 -7.19 13.39 -3.89
N HIS A 309 -8.21 13.76 -4.66
CA HIS A 309 -8.11 14.65 -5.80
C HIS A 309 -8.21 16.11 -5.39
N LEU A 310 -7.30 16.93 -5.89
CA LEU A 310 -7.26 18.36 -5.63
C LEU A 310 -7.83 19.11 -6.84
N GLY A 311 -8.72 20.11 -6.57
CA GLY A 311 -9.29 20.96 -7.61
C GLY A 311 -10.69 20.59 -8.07
N GLU A 312 -11.24 19.44 -7.67
CA GLU A 312 -12.64 19.03 -7.91
C GLU A 312 -13.62 19.61 -6.89
N GLY A 313 -13.11 20.36 -5.92
CA GLY A 313 -13.81 21.03 -4.85
C GLY A 313 -12.82 21.42 -3.77
N PRO A 314 -13.22 22.21 -2.76
CA PRO A 314 -12.34 22.53 -1.65
C PRO A 314 -12.08 21.30 -0.79
N ILE A 315 -10.80 21.11 -0.39
CA ILE A 315 -10.31 20.02 0.46
C ILE A 315 -9.89 20.60 1.81
N ILE A 316 -10.15 19.86 2.90
CA ILE A 316 -9.69 20.21 4.24
C ILE A 316 -8.40 19.44 4.54
N ILE A 317 -7.34 20.19 4.88
CA ILE A 317 -6.10 19.70 5.47
C ILE A 317 -6.12 20.07 6.96
N GLY A 318 -6.06 19.07 7.82
CA GLY A 318 -6.16 19.27 9.28
C GLY A 318 -4.84 19.74 9.89
N GLU A 319 -4.82 20.92 10.57
CA GLU A 319 -3.61 21.59 11.09
C GLU A 319 -3.22 21.21 12.53
N ARG A 320 -3.87 20.23 13.14
CA ARG A 320 -3.71 20.02 14.60
C ARG A 320 -2.41 19.34 14.99
N ILE A 321 -1.78 18.56 14.10
CA ILE A 321 -0.47 17.94 14.31
C ILE A 321 0.61 18.93 13.91
N ASN A 322 0.68 20.03 14.64
CA ASN A 322 1.72 21.06 14.54
C ASN A 322 1.96 21.63 15.94
N PRO A 323 3.20 21.54 16.50
CA PRO A 323 3.48 21.91 17.88
C PRO A 323 3.46 23.42 18.16
N THR A 324 3.36 24.27 17.14
CA THR A 324 3.34 25.73 17.30
C THR A 324 2.16 26.16 18.18
N GLY A 325 2.45 26.75 19.33
CA GLY A 325 1.44 27.19 20.29
C GLY A 325 0.73 26.08 21.09
N LYS A 326 1.10 24.81 20.93
CA LYS A 326 0.40 23.66 21.55
C LYS A 326 1.34 22.95 22.54
N LYS A 327 1.28 23.33 23.83
CA LYS A 327 2.16 22.81 24.90
C LYS A 327 2.10 21.29 25.01
N ARG A 328 0.89 20.71 25.05
CA ARG A 328 0.71 19.27 25.21
C ARG A 328 1.31 18.46 24.04
N LEU A 329 1.19 18.94 22.80
CA LEU A 329 1.81 18.26 21.67
C LEU A 329 3.34 18.34 21.73
N LYS A 330 3.91 19.48 22.17
CA LYS A 330 5.35 19.58 22.39
C LYS A 330 5.84 18.58 23.42
N GLU A 331 5.12 18.45 24.55
CA GLU A 331 5.46 17.47 25.60
C GLU A 331 5.34 16.03 25.07
N ALA A 332 4.31 15.72 24.29
CA ALA A 332 4.13 14.42 23.66
C ALA A 332 5.29 14.07 22.71
N LEU A 333 5.71 15.01 21.85
CA LEU A 333 6.83 14.80 20.93
C LEU A 333 8.16 14.61 21.67
N VAL A 334 8.44 15.41 22.71
CA VAL A 334 9.64 15.25 23.54
C VAL A 334 9.68 13.87 24.20
N ASN A 335 8.55 13.37 24.67
CA ASN A 335 8.43 12.07 25.34
C ASN A 335 8.23 10.91 24.35
N SER A 336 8.23 11.16 23.04
CA SER A 336 7.90 10.16 22.00
C SER A 336 6.52 9.49 22.20
N ASP A 337 5.54 10.23 22.74
CA ASP A 337 4.14 9.80 22.89
C ASP A 337 3.43 9.88 21.53
N LEU A 338 3.65 8.86 20.69
CA LEU A 338 3.04 8.76 19.37
C LEU A 338 1.53 8.48 19.44
N ASP A 339 1.05 7.88 20.51
CA ASP A 339 -0.38 7.64 20.71
C ASP A 339 -1.17 8.96 20.78
N TYR A 340 -0.56 9.99 21.38
CA TYR A 340 -1.18 11.32 21.38
C TYR A 340 -1.23 11.93 19.97
N VAL A 341 -0.16 11.77 19.19
CA VAL A 341 -0.10 12.22 17.78
C VAL A 341 -1.15 11.51 16.94
N CYS A 342 -1.22 10.18 17.06
CA CYS A 342 -2.20 9.33 16.38
C CYS A 342 -3.65 9.72 16.73
N ARG A 343 -3.93 9.96 18.01
CA ARG A 343 -5.25 10.42 18.47
C ARG A 343 -5.63 11.75 17.86
N LEU A 344 -4.70 12.74 17.80
CA LEU A 344 -4.96 14.02 17.14
C LEU A 344 -5.27 13.84 15.65
N GLY A 345 -4.64 12.88 14.98
CA GLY A 345 -4.96 12.51 13.59
C GLY A 345 -6.38 12.01 13.47
N LEU A 346 -6.76 11.00 14.25
CA LEU A 346 -8.09 10.40 14.24
C LEU A 346 -9.20 11.39 14.59
N GLU A 347 -8.96 12.29 15.57
CA GLU A 347 -9.92 13.35 15.93
C GLU A 347 -10.22 14.29 14.75
N GLN A 348 -9.20 14.64 13.96
CA GLN A 348 -9.35 15.49 12.78
C GLN A 348 -10.09 14.80 11.64
N ILE A 349 -9.78 13.53 11.41
CA ILE A 349 -10.45 12.70 10.41
C ILE A 349 -11.92 12.54 10.76
N GLY A 350 -12.23 12.27 12.03
CA GLY A 350 -13.59 12.10 12.53
C GLY A 350 -14.50 13.34 12.35
N VAL A 351 -13.91 14.52 12.14
CA VAL A 351 -14.65 15.77 11.88
C VAL A 351 -14.45 16.28 10.44
N GLY A 352 -13.92 15.45 9.52
CA GLY A 352 -13.97 15.71 8.09
C GLY A 352 -12.65 16.14 7.44
N SER A 353 -11.47 16.00 8.07
CA SER A 353 -10.19 16.19 7.40
C SER A 353 -9.96 15.12 6.34
N GLN A 354 -9.60 15.53 5.15
CA GLN A 354 -9.30 14.65 4.01
C GLN A 354 -7.81 14.41 3.84
N ILE A 355 -6.98 15.29 4.39
CA ILE A 355 -5.51 15.19 4.47
C ILE A 355 -5.11 15.67 5.87
N LEU A 356 -4.04 15.12 6.43
CA LEU A 356 -3.46 15.58 7.70
C LEU A 356 -2.14 16.30 7.45
N ASP A 357 -2.03 17.53 7.93
CA ASP A 357 -0.75 18.25 8.01
C ASP A 357 0.04 17.74 9.21
N VAL A 358 1.28 17.31 8.96
CA VAL A 358 2.14 16.66 9.97
C VAL A 358 3.43 17.42 10.12
N ASN A 359 3.51 18.21 11.19
CA ASN A 359 4.70 18.90 11.63
C ASN A 359 5.09 18.39 13.02
N VAL A 360 6.31 17.87 13.15
CA VAL A 360 6.85 17.36 14.41
C VAL A 360 8.05 18.18 14.92
N GLY A 361 8.33 19.30 14.27
CA GLY A 361 9.47 20.19 14.62
C GLY A 361 9.26 20.91 15.94
N THR A 362 10.01 20.54 16.96
CA THR A 362 10.04 21.24 18.25
C THR A 362 11.45 21.29 18.82
N PRO A 363 11.85 22.39 19.51
CA PRO A 363 13.16 22.44 20.13
C PRO A 363 13.40 21.29 21.11
N GLY A 364 14.60 20.76 21.09
CA GLY A 364 15.04 19.72 22.03
C GLY A 364 14.84 18.27 21.59
N ILE A 365 14.36 18.03 20.35
CA ILE A 365 14.28 16.69 19.78
C ILE A 365 15.06 16.59 18.45
N ASP A 366 15.42 15.38 18.06
CA ASP A 366 15.82 15.05 16.69
C ASP A 366 14.55 14.96 15.83
N GLU A 367 14.28 16.02 15.06
CA GLU A 367 13.10 16.13 14.20
C GLU A 367 13.07 15.03 13.14
N ALA A 368 14.23 14.69 12.56
CA ALA A 368 14.33 13.66 11.53
C ALA A 368 13.99 12.26 12.08
N ALA A 369 14.49 11.93 13.28
CA ALA A 369 14.14 10.70 13.97
C ALA A 369 12.66 10.68 14.39
N MET A 370 12.10 11.81 14.80
CA MET A 370 10.69 11.92 15.17
C MET A 370 9.78 11.77 13.95
N ALA A 371 10.09 12.43 12.84
CA ALA A 371 9.33 12.27 11.58
C ALA A 371 9.35 10.82 11.07
N ALA A 372 10.50 10.14 11.18
CA ALA A 372 10.65 8.73 10.84
C ALA A 372 9.79 7.78 11.71
N LYS A 373 9.36 8.20 12.89
CA LYS A 373 8.45 7.45 13.76
C LYS A 373 6.98 7.86 13.55
N ALA A 374 6.72 9.16 13.47
CA ALA A 374 5.35 9.70 13.42
C ALA A 374 4.63 9.36 12.11
N VAL A 375 5.33 9.40 10.96
CA VAL A 375 4.73 9.11 9.65
C VAL A 375 4.25 7.65 9.57
N PRO A 376 5.07 6.63 9.85
CA PRO A 376 4.58 5.25 9.86
C PRO A 376 3.51 5.00 10.93
N ALA A 377 3.62 5.61 12.12
CA ALA A 377 2.62 5.46 13.18
C ALA A 377 1.24 5.99 12.76
N LEU A 378 1.19 7.15 12.10
CA LEU A 378 -0.06 7.69 11.55
C LEU A 378 -0.61 6.78 10.44
N GLN A 379 0.23 6.34 9.51
CA GLN A 379 -0.21 5.46 8.42
C GLN A 379 -0.61 4.06 8.89
N ALA A 380 -0.17 3.62 10.06
CA ALA A 380 -0.61 2.37 10.66
C ALA A 380 -2.09 2.41 11.09
N ILE A 381 -2.60 3.58 11.48
CA ILE A 381 -3.96 3.73 12.05
C ILE A 381 -4.98 4.35 11.07
N THR A 382 -4.52 4.90 9.94
CA THR A 382 -5.42 5.56 8.97
C THR A 382 -4.87 5.48 7.55
N ASP A 383 -5.78 5.39 6.59
CA ASP A 383 -5.50 5.52 5.15
C ASP A 383 -5.63 6.98 4.65
N THR A 384 -5.76 7.95 5.54
CA THR A 384 -5.80 9.37 5.17
C THR A 384 -4.42 9.84 4.70
N PRO A 385 -4.28 10.46 3.51
CA PRO A 385 -3.02 11.02 3.05
C PRO A 385 -2.45 12.06 4.01
N LEU A 386 -1.11 12.14 4.04
CA LEU A 386 -0.40 13.12 4.87
C LEU A 386 0.25 14.21 4.01
N GLN A 387 0.21 15.43 4.52
CA GLN A 387 1.07 16.53 4.11
C GLN A 387 2.28 16.57 5.08
N ILE A 388 3.47 16.36 4.55
CA ILE A 388 4.71 16.44 5.33
C ILE A 388 5.10 17.91 5.43
N ASP A 389 5.02 18.48 6.63
CA ASP A 389 5.30 19.89 6.90
C ASP A 389 6.57 20.04 7.73
N THR A 390 7.66 20.43 7.09
CA THR A 390 8.94 20.70 7.72
C THR A 390 9.85 21.56 6.86
N SER A 391 10.68 22.37 7.50
CA SER A 391 11.80 23.10 6.86
C SER A 391 13.15 22.39 7.02
N ASN A 392 13.21 21.30 7.77
CA ASN A 392 14.40 20.49 7.95
C ASN A 392 14.53 19.47 6.82
N TYR A 393 15.52 19.62 5.94
CA TYR A 393 15.68 18.77 4.76
C TYR A 393 15.95 17.30 5.08
N GLU A 394 16.63 17.00 6.19
CA GLU A 394 16.83 15.62 6.64
C GLU A 394 15.53 15.00 7.15
N ALA A 395 14.76 15.74 7.94
CA ALA A 395 13.44 15.28 8.40
C ALA A 395 12.48 15.07 7.22
N MET A 396 12.54 15.98 6.24
CA MET A 396 11.78 15.88 4.99
C MET A 396 12.10 14.59 4.23
N GLU A 397 13.39 14.31 3.99
CA GLU A 397 13.80 13.10 3.28
C GLU A 397 13.43 11.83 4.03
N ARG A 398 13.64 11.77 5.34
CA ARG A 398 13.29 10.60 6.16
C ARG A 398 11.77 10.33 6.17
N ALA A 399 10.96 11.39 6.32
CA ALA A 399 9.52 11.29 6.26
C ALA A 399 9.05 10.79 4.89
N LEU A 400 9.52 11.41 3.81
CA LEU A 400 9.17 11.03 2.43
C LEU A 400 9.59 9.60 2.10
N ARG A 401 10.77 9.15 2.57
CA ARG A 401 11.27 7.80 2.35
C ARG A 401 10.35 6.74 2.96
N LEU A 402 9.82 7.00 4.15
CA LEU A 402 8.98 6.05 4.89
C LEU A 402 7.47 6.21 4.59
N TYR A 403 7.07 7.27 3.91
CA TYR A 403 5.66 7.49 3.56
C TYR A 403 5.19 6.49 2.49
N ASN A 404 4.14 5.73 2.76
CA ASN A 404 3.55 4.79 1.81
C ASN A 404 2.42 5.47 1.02
N GLY A 405 2.67 5.82 -0.23
CA GLY A 405 1.76 6.54 -1.11
C GLY A 405 2.44 7.70 -1.85
N LYS A 406 1.64 8.57 -2.48
CA LYS A 406 2.07 9.83 -3.11
C LYS A 406 1.82 10.98 -2.13
N PRO A 407 2.86 11.48 -1.42
CA PRO A 407 2.70 12.48 -0.36
C PRO A 407 2.41 13.88 -0.90
N MET A 408 1.91 14.76 -0.03
CA MET A 408 1.99 16.20 -0.19
C MET A 408 3.18 16.72 0.63
N LEU A 409 4.02 17.59 0.05
CA LEU A 409 5.23 18.11 0.67
C LEU A 409 5.12 19.62 0.89
N ASN A 410 5.13 20.05 2.12
CA ASN A 410 5.09 21.43 2.56
C ASN A 410 6.45 21.81 3.19
N SER A 411 7.35 22.55 2.52
CA SER A 411 7.13 23.27 1.30
C SER A 411 8.46 23.61 0.59
N VAL A 412 8.36 24.10 -0.63
CA VAL A 412 9.43 24.79 -1.34
C VAL A 412 9.11 26.28 -1.42
N ASN A 413 10.12 27.14 -1.49
CA ASN A 413 9.95 28.57 -1.75
C ASN A 413 10.92 29.05 -2.84
N GLY A 414 10.83 30.33 -3.24
CA GLY A 414 11.61 30.92 -4.32
C GLY A 414 13.09 31.18 -4.02
N LYS A 415 13.60 30.83 -2.82
CA LYS A 415 15.02 30.91 -2.48
C LYS A 415 15.81 29.80 -3.14
N GLU A 416 17.01 30.11 -3.61
CA GLU A 416 17.82 29.12 -4.33
C GLU A 416 18.17 27.90 -3.47
N ASP A 417 18.49 28.11 -2.18
CA ASP A 417 18.75 27.03 -1.24
C ASP A 417 17.56 26.06 -1.14
N SER A 418 16.32 26.59 -1.00
CA SER A 418 15.10 25.77 -0.95
C SER A 418 14.87 25.01 -2.26
N LEU A 419 15.05 25.67 -3.40
CA LEU A 419 14.87 25.03 -4.72
C LEU A 419 15.85 23.87 -4.93
N GLN A 420 17.13 24.06 -4.58
CA GLN A 420 18.17 23.05 -4.75
C GLN A 420 18.01 21.83 -3.86
N HIS A 421 17.46 21.98 -2.64
CA HIS A 421 17.29 20.87 -1.72
C HIS A 421 15.93 20.17 -1.86
N VAL A 422 14.85 20.92 -2.05
CA VAL A 422 13.49 20.35 -2.01
C VAL A 422 13.06 19.74 -3.35
N LEU A 423 13.41 20.35 -4.50
CA LEU A 423 12.99 19.84 -5.80
C LEU A 423 13.52 18.44 -6.10
N PRO A 424 14.81 18.10 -5.83
CA PRO A 424 15.29 16.73 -5.97
C PRO A 424 14.52 15.72 -5.10
N LEU A 425 14.20 16.09 -3.85
CA LEU A 425 13.42 15.22 -2.95
C LEU A 425 12.00 15.02 -3.46
N ALA A 426 11.32 16.09 -3.88
CA ALA A 426 9.99 16.01 -4.46
C ALA A 426 9.97 15.10 -5.70
N LYS A 427 10.99 15.20 -6.57
CA LYS A 427 11.13 14.33 -7.76
C LYS A 427 11.41 12.89 -7.38
N LYS A 428 12.33 12.65 -6.44
CA LYS A 428 12.73 11.29 -6.00
C LYS A 428 11.55 10.50 -5.43
N TYR A 429 10.74 11.16 -4.60
CA TYR A 429 9.63 10.53 -3.88
C TYR A 429 8.25 10.77 -4.49
N GLY A 430 8.17 11.54 -5.58
CA GLY A 430 6.94 11.76 -6.33
C GLY A 430 5.91 12.63 -5.64
N ALA A 431 6.34 13.57 -4.79
CA ALA A 431 5.44 14.38 -4.00
C ALA A 431 4.67 15.42 -4.83
N VAL A 432 3.43 15.73 -4.40
CA VAL A 432 2.75 16.98 -4.73
C VAL A 432 3.34 18.09 -3.86
N LEU A 433 3.88 19.13 -4.48
CA LEU A 433 4.72 20.12 -3.84
C LEU A 433 3.96 21.41 -3.55
N VAL A 434 3.97 21.86 -2.29
CA VAL A 434 3.47 23.18 -1.90
C VAL A 434 4.54 24.24 -2.21
N ALA A 435 4.18 25.21 -3.06
CA ALA A 435 5.03 26.31 -3.49
C ALA A 435 4.65 27.60 -2.76
N LEU A 436 5.46 28.01 -1.79
CA LEU A 436 5.24 29.25 -1.02
C LEU A 436 5.65 30.48 -1.84
N CYS A 437 4.77 31.45 -1.95
CA CYS A 437 5.02 32.71 -2.66
C CYS A 437 5.95 33.67 -1.88
N LEU A 438 7.16 33.21 -1.56
CA LEU A 438 8.23 34.02 -0.94
C LEU A 438 9.60 33.70 -1.56
N ASP A 439 10.51 34.65 -1.58
CA ASP A 439 11.88 34.50 -2.06
C ASP A 439 12.91 35.16 -1.12
N ASP A 440 14.13 35.43 -1.62
CA ASP A 440 15.19 36.07 -0.86
C ASP A 440 14.83 37.46 -0.41
N ASN A 441 13.91 38.16 -1.08
CA ASN A 441 13.41 39.48 -0.69
C ASN A 441 12.25 39.41 0.31
N GLY A 442 11.85 38.20 0.72
CA GLY A 442 10.72 37.95 1.60
C GLY A 442 9.42 37.74 0.85
N ILE A 443 8.28 38.06 1.47
CA ILE A 443 6.94 37.91 0.90
C ILE A 443 6.58 39.15 0.08
N PRO A 444 6.34 39.05 -1.24
CA PRO A 444 5.96 40.23 -2.04
C PRO A 444 4.65 40.85 -1.54
N ALA A 445 4.64 42.20 -1.48
CA ALA A 445 3.50 42.97 -1.00
C ALA A 445 2.31 43.00 -1.97
N THR A 446 2.46 42.53 -3.23
CA THR A 446 1.43 42.55 -4.26
C THR A 446 1.08 41.16 -4.78
N ALA A 447 -0.13 40.96 -5.29
CA ALA A 447 -0.51 39.72 -5.94
C ALA A 447 0.40 39.40 -7.14
N ALA A 448 0.71 40.37 -7.99
CA ALA A 448 1.62 40.20 -9.12
C ALA A 448 3.02 39.70 -8.69
N GLY A 449 3.58 40.24 -7.61
CA GLY A 449 4.86 39.79 -7.09
C GLY A 449 4.80 38.35 -6.57
N ARG A 450 3.72 37.95 -5.87
CA ARG A 450 3.53 36.56 -5.41
C ARG A 450 3.37 35.59 -6.56
N ILE A 451 2.62 35.99 -7.61
CA ILE A 451 2.46 35.20 -8.84
C ILE A 451 3.82 35.00 -9.53
N ALA A 452 4.65 36.04 -9.62
CA ALA A 452 5.98 35.93 -10.23
C ALA A 452 6.89 34.94 -9.47
N VAL A 453 6.83 34.89 -8.13
CA VAL A 453 7.54 33.89 -7.34
C VAL A 453 7.02 32.48 -7.61
N ALA A 454 5.69 32.29 -7.66
CA ALA A 454 5.08 30.99 -8.02
C ALA A 454 5.55 30.51 -9.39
N GLU A 455 5.55 31.40 -10.41
CA GLU A 455 6.04 31.11 -11.76
C GLU A 455 7.53 30.71 -11.79
N LYS A 456 8.36 31.40 -11.00
CA LYS A 456 9.77 31.03 -10.82
C LYS A 456 9.91 29.61 -10.29
N ILE A 457 9.15 29.24 -9.23
CA ILE A 457 9.20 27.91 -8.64
C ILE A 457 8.73 26.86 -9.65
N ILE A 458 7.62 27.09 -10.36
CA ILE A 458 7.08 26.19 -11.37
C ILE A 458 8.08 25.96 -12.50
N ALA A 459 8.72 27.02 -13.01
CA ALA A 459 9.73 26.92 -14.06
C ALA A 459 10.94 26.09 -13.60
N ARG A 460 11.44 26.33 -12.38
CA ARG A 460 12.54 25.55 -11.81
C ARG A 460 12.16 24.10 -11.58
N ALA A 461 10.95 23.82 -11.11
CA ALA A 461 10.45 22.47 -10.94
C ALA A 461 10.41 21.69 -12.25
N ALA A 462 10.03 22.36 -13.35
CA ALA A 462 10.03 21.77 -14.69
C ALA A 462 11.44 21.33 -15.14
N GLU A 463 12.51 22.03 -14.75
CA GLU A 463 13.90 21.64 -15.04
C GLU A 463 14.28 20.31 -14.36
N TYR A 464 13.65 19.98 -13.21
CA TYR A 464 13.77 18.69 -12.52
C TYR A 464 12.77 17.63 -13.06
N GLY A 465 11.97 17.97 -14.08
CA GLY A 465 10.93 17.11 -14.64
C GLY A 465 9.75 16.90 -13.67
N ILE A 466 9.44 17.91 -12.85
CA ILE A 466 8.22 17.96 -12.03
C ILE A 466 7.16 18.73 -12.82
N GLU A 467 6.07 18.07 -13.18
CA GLU A 467 4.98 18.65 -13.92
C GLU A 467 4.15 19.62 -13.06
N SER A 468 3.60 20.67 -13.65
CA SER A 468 2.81 21.70 -12.96
C SER A 468 1.60 21.13 -12.20
N ARG A 469 1.02 20.02 -12.66
CA ARG A 469 -0.04 19.30 -11.93
C ARG A 469 0.39 18.74 -10.57
N ASN A 470 1.67 18.59 -10.33
CA ASN A 470 2.23 18.17 -9.03
C ASN A 470 2.67 19.36 -8.16
N ILE A 471 2.22 20.57 -8.48
CA ILE A 471 2.51 21.79 -7.72
C ILE A 471 1.19 22.44 -7.30
N VAL A 472 1.10 22.79 -6.01
CA VAL A 472 0.02 23.59 -5.43
C VAL A 472 0.62 24.87 -4.85
N VAL A 473 0.06 26.03 -5.20
CA VAL A 473 0.61 27.32 -4.81
C VAL A 473 -0.03 27.80 -3.51
N ASP A 474 0.81 28.17 -2.53
CA ASP A 474 0.37 28.88 -1.33
C ASP A 474 0.59 30.38 -1.50
N PRO A 475 -0.51 31.16 -1.60
CA PRO A 475 -0.44 32.62 -1.75
C PRO A 475 0.08 33.34 -0.48
N LEU A 476 0.20 32.63 0.64
CA LEU A 476 0.58 33.12 1.96
C LEU A 476 -0.43 34.14 2.54
N ALA A 477 -1.30 33.65 3.44
CA ALA A 477 -2.18 34.53 4.21
C ALA A 477 -1.38 35.30 5.26
N LEU A 478 -1.21 36.61 5.07
CA LEU A 478 -0.67 37.52 6.08
C LEU A 478 -1.80 38.10 6.91
N THR A 479 -1.53 38.37 8.19
CA THR A 479 -2.53 38.90 9.10
C THR A 479 -3.06 40.28 8.62
N ILE A 480 -4.38 40.48 8.70
CA ILE A 480 -5.01 41.74 8.30
C ILE A 480 -4.62 42.90 9.23
N SER A 481 -4.09 42.61 10.42
CA SER A 481 -3.57 43.66 11.34
C SER A 481 -2.32 44.33 10.80
N THR A 482 -1.57 43.73 9.88
CA THR A 482 -0.36 44.30 9.26
C THR A 482 -0.60 44.89 7.85
N GLY A 483 -1.75 44.62 7.23
CA GLY A 483 -2.10 45.17 5.92
C GLY A 483 -3.58 44.88 5.59
N ALA A 484 -4.35 45.94 5.34
CA ALA A 484 -5.78 45.86 5.06
C ALA A 484 -6.09 45.04 3.79
N ASP A 485 -5.18 45.02 2.83
CA ASP A 485 -5.36 44.35 1.52
C ASP A 485 -4.89 42.88 1.52
N ASN A 486 -4.32 42.36 2.62
CA ASN A 486 -3.73 41.03 2.67
C ASN A 486 -4.70 39.92 2.24
N ALA A 487 -5.97 40.01 2.65
CA ALA A 487 -7.01 39.07 2.23
C ALA A 487 -7.34 39.17 0.72
N ALA A 488 -7.45 40.40 0.19
CA ALA A 488 -7.71 40.64 -1.23
C ALA A 488 -6.56 40.14 -2.11
N ILE A 489 -5.32 40.42 -1.73
CA ILE A 489 -4.09 39.95 -2.39
C ILE A 489 -4.08 38.41 -2.48
N ALA A 490 -4.31 37.73 -1.37
CA ALA A 490 -4.35 36.26 -1.35
C ALA A 490 -5.45 35.72 -2.30
N CYS A 491 -6.66 36.29 -2.26
CA CYS A 491 -7.76 35.89 -3.14
C CYS A 491 -7.46 36.18 -4.63
N GLU A 492 -6.74 37.22 -4.95
CA GLU A 492 -6.32 37.55 -6.34
C GLU A 492 -5.34 36.50 -6.86
N VAL A 493 -4.32 36.12 -6.05
CA VAL A 493 -3.39 35.05 -6.42
C VAL A 493 -4.15 33.73 -6.65
N ILE A 494 -5.08 33.36 -5.76
CA ILE A 494 -5.90 32.15 -5.90
C ILE A 494 -6.67 32.17 -7.24
N ARG A 495 -7.38 33.26 -7.56
CA ARG A 495 -8.13 33.38 -8.82
C ARG A 495 -7.22 33.23 -10.03
N THR A 496 -6.05 33.85 -9.99
CA THR A 496 -5.08 33.82 -11.10
C THR A 496 -4.53 32.42 -11.30
N MET A 497 -4.16 31.72 -10.22
CA MET A 497 -3.69 30.32 -10.32
C MET A 497 -4.79 29.38 -10.81
N LYS A 498 -6.00 29.50 -10.29
CA LYS A 498 -7.18 28.74 -10.75
C LYS A 498 -7.42 28.92 -12.25
N ALA A 499 -7.37 30.17 -12.75
CA ALA A 499 -7.55 30.46 -14.18
C ALA A 499 -6.47 29.82 -15.07
N ARG A 500 -5.30 29.49 -14.51
CA ARG A 500 -4.21 28.78 -15.19
C ARG A 500 -4.24 27.27 -15.00
N GLY A 501 -5.26 26.74 -14.32
CA GLY A 501 -5.37 25.31 -14.02
C GLY A 501 -4.40 24.83 -12.94
N ILE A 502 -3.86 25.72 -12.10
CA ILE A 502 -2.95 25.41 -10.99
C ILE A 502 -3.73 25.43 -9.68
N ASN A 503 -3.63 24.36 -8.92
CA ASN A 503 -4.27 24.25 -7.62
C ASN A 503 -3.58 25.13 -6.57
N THR A 504 -4.34 25.51 -5.53
CA THR A 504 -3.83 26.37 -4.45
C THR A 504 -4.12 25.74 -3.09
N VAL A 505 -3.22 26.00 -2.14
CA VAL A 505 -3.36 25.63 -0.72
C VAL A 505 -3.07 26.85 0.14
N MET A 506 -3.65 26.93 1.32
CA MET A 506 -3.39 28.08 2.19
C MET A 506 -3.64 27.75 3.67
N GLY A 507 -2.74 28.18 4.53
CA GLY A 507 -2.95 28.25 6.00
C GLY A 507 -3.91 29.37 6.35
N VAL A 508 -5.21 29.09 6.39
CA VAL A 508 -6.28 30.09 6.52
C VAL A 508 -6.19 30.85 7.83
N SER A 509 -5.86 30.17 8.92
CA SER A 509 -5.83 30.73 10.28
C SER A 509 -4.79 31.85 10.49
N ASN A 510 -3.82 32.00 9.58
CA ASN A 510 -2.81 33.06 9.66
C ASN A 510 -3.40 34.46 9.48
N ILE A 511 -4.50 34.61 8.74
CA ILE A 511 -5.14 35.89 8.45
C ILE A 511 -5.56 36.67 9.70
N SER A 512 -5.89 35.97 10.77
CA SER A 512 -6.37 36.54 12.03
C SER A 512 -5.34 36.53 13.17
N PHE A 513 -4.06 36.27 12.86
CA PHE A 513 -3.04 36.19 13.90
C PHE A 513 -2.97 37.49 14.72
N GLY A 514 -3.01 37.34 16.05
CA GLY A 514 -2.99 38.47 16.98
C GLY A 514 -4.32 39.20 17.21
N LEU A 515 -5.40 38.78 16.52
CA LEU A 515 -6.74 39.37 16.68
C LEU A 515 -7.61 38.61 17.69
N PRO A 516 -8.53 39.29 18.40
CA PRO A 516 -9.57 38.62 19.17
C PRO A 516 -10.67 38.05 18.23
N GLY A 517 -11.43 37.06 18.71
CA GLY A 517 -12.57 36.51 17.96
C GLY A 517 -12.15 35.87 16.62
N ARG A 518 -11.02 35.20 16.58
CA ARG A 518 -10.37 34.68 15.37
C ARG A 518 -11.27 33.83 14.47
N ASP A 519 -12.19 33.05 15.06
CA ASP A 519 -13.07 32.16 14.31
C ASP A 519 -13.96 32.91 13.32
N ALA A 520 -14.47 34.10 13.69
CA ALA A 520 -15.29 34.91 12.78
C ALA A 520 -14.50 35.40 11.56
N VAL A 521 -13.26 35.86 11.78
CA VAL A 521 -12.38 36.30 10.70
C VAL A 521 -11.97 35.12 9.83
N ASN A 522 -11.56 34.01 10.43
CA ASN A 522 -11.08 32.82 9.73
C ASN A 522 -12.18 32.21 8.86
N SER A 523 -13.40 32.00 9.39
CA SER A 523 -14.50 31.39 8.63
C SER A 523 -14.97 32.28 7.46
N THR A 524 -15.03 33.61 7.68
CA THR A 524 -15.33 34.57 6.62
C THR A 524 -14.27 34.57 5.54
N PHE A 525 -13.00 34.61 5.91
CA PHE A 525 -11.89 34.58 4.95
C PHE A 525 -11.83 33.25 4.21
N PHE A 526 -12.09 32.13 4.88
CA PHE A 526 -12.15 30.83 4.25
C PHE A 526 -13.25 30.78 3.16
N SER A 527 -14.43 31.31 3.44
CA SER A 527 -15.49 31.42 2.44
C SER A 527 -15.08 32.29 1.24
N MET A 528 -14.40 33.43 1.49
CA MET A 528 -13.87 34.29 0.42
C MET A 528 -12.82 33.57 -0.42
N ALA A 529 -11.90 32.83 0.21
CA ALA A 529 -10.86 32.08 -0.45
C ALA A 529 -11.42 30.93 -1.29
N MET A 530 -12.38 30.16 -0.78
CA MET A 530 -13.10 29.14 -1.53
C MET A 530 -13.84 29.72 -2.72
N ALA A 531 -14.50 30.85 -2.57
CA ALA A 531 -15.17 31.57 -3.67
C ALA A 531 -14.16 32.12 -4.71
N ALA A 532 -12.93 32.43 -4.31
CA ALA A 532 -11.83 32.75 -5.20
C ALA A 532 -11.27 31.52 -5.95
N GLY A 533 -11.57 30.31 -5.49
CA GLY A 533 -11.17 29.04 -6.11
C GLY A 533 -10.08 28.27 -5.34
N LEU A 534 -9.91 28.51 -4.04
CA LEU A 534 -8.99 27.76 -3.18
C LEU A 534 -9.27 26.26 -3.26
N SER A 535 -8.25 25.46 -3.57
CA SER A 535 -8.36 24.01 -3.69
C SER A 535 -8.22 23.31 -2.33
N CYS A 536 -7.31 23.79 -1.47
CA CYS A 536 -7.04 23.17 -0.16
C CYS A 536 -6.92 24.23 0.94
N GLY A 537 -7.68 24.07 2.02
CA GLY A 537 -7.56 24.89 3.22
C GLY A 537 -6.90 24.13 4.34
N ILE A 538 -5.72 24.61 4.83
CA ILE A 538 -5.11 24.13 6.06
C ILE A 538 -5.83 24.85 7.20
N ILE A 539 -6.66 24.13 7.94
CA ILE A 539 -7.55 24.67 8.97
C ILE A 539 -7.62 23.79 10.20
N ASN A 540 -8.15 24.32 11.28
CA ASN A 540 -8.61 23.52 12.42
C ASN A 540 -10.01 22.96 12.14
N PRO A 541 -10.17 21.67 11.82
CA PRO A 541 -11.48 21.09 11.50
C PRO A 541 -12.39 20.93 12.74
N GLN A 542 -11.86 21.11 13.95
CA GLN A 542 -12.64 21.13 15.19
C GLN A 542 -13.31 22.51 15.43
N SER A 543 -12.97 23.54 14.63
CA SER A 543 -13.64 24.84 14.70
C SER A 543 -14.99 24.77 13.96
N LYS A 544 -16.08 24.77 14.72
CA LYS A 544 -17.43 24.72 14.14
C LYS A 544 -17.69 25.83 13.11
N PRO A 545 -17.30 27.12 13.34
CA PRO A 545 -17.50 28.15 12.32
C PRO A 545 -16.75 27.89 11.01
N MET A 546 -15.56 27.25 11.06
CA MET A 546 -14.81 26.88 9.87
C MET A 546 -15.51 25.77 9.08
N MET A 547 -16.02 24.75 9.78
CA MET A 547 -16.75 23.64 9.16
C MET A 547 -18.11 24.08 8.64
N ASP A 548 -18.82 24.96 9.35
CA ASP A 548 -20.07 25.54 8.85
C ASP A 548 -19.84 26.33 7.55
N ALA A 549 -18.75 27.10 7.47
CA ALA A 549 -18.37 27.80 6.25
C ALA A 549 -18.04 26.83 5.10
N TYR A 550 -17.35 25.74 5.40
CA TYR A 550 -16.98 24.71 4.41
C TYR A 550 -18.22 24.02 3.82
N TYR A 551 -19.07 23.43 4.65
CA TYR A 551 -20.24 22.70 4.17
C TYR A 551 -21.28 23.64 3.53
N GLY A 552 -21.45 24.85 4.10
CA GLY A 552 -22.31 25.87 3.48
C GLY A 552 -21.83 26.27 2.09
N TYR A 553 -20.52 26.49 1.92
CA TYR A 553 -19.96 26.80 0.61
C TYR A 553 -20.13 25.65 -0.38
N ARG A 554 -19.83 24.39 0.01
CA ARG A 554 -19.97 23.22 -0.86
C ARG A 554 -21.39 23.06 -1.38
N ALA A 555 -22.39 23.22 -0.50
CA ALA A 555 -23.80 23.17 -0.89
C ALA A 555 -24.17 24.29 -1.87
N LEU A 556 -23.74 25.55 -1.61
CA LEU A 556 -24.04 26.70 -2.45
C LEU A 556 -23.31 26.68 -3.82
N ALA A 557 -22.11 26.12 -3.84
CA ALA A 557 -21.29 26.06 -5.05
C ALA A 557 -21.53 24.79 -5.91
N GLY A 558 -22.46 23.90 -5.50
CA GLY A 558 -22.86 22.72 -6.26
C GLY A 558 -21.91 21.52 -6.11
N TYR A 559 -21.04 21.51 -5.11
CA TYR A 559 -20.17 20.37 -4.77
C TYR A 559 -20.84 19.31 -3.88
N ASP A 560 -22.02 19.62 -3.34
CA ASP A 560 -22.82 18.73 -2.47
C ASP A 560 -24.20 18.51 -3.11
N GLU A 561 -24.30 17.44 -3.90
CA GLU A 561 -25.54 17.11 -4.63
C GLU A 561 -26.68 16.78 -3.66
N GLY A 562 -27.73 17.57 -3.72
CA GLY A 562 -28.90 17.43 -2.85
C GLY A 562 -28.63 17.80 -1.39
N CYS A 563 -27.57 18.55 -1.11
CA CYS A 563 -27.18 19.01 0.23
C CYS A 563 -27.02 17.87 1.25
N LYS A 564 -26.58 16.69 0.80
CA LYS A 564 -26.47 15.50 1.66
C LYS A 564 -25.41 15.68 2.76
N GLU A 565 -24.22 16.16 2.38
CA GLU A 565 -23.12 16.41 3.32
C GLU A 565 -23.47 17.52 4.31
N TYR A 566 -24.11 18.59 3.81
CA TYR A 566 -24.59 19.69 4.65
C TYR A 566 -25.61 19.21 5.68
N VAL A 567 -26.63 18.46 5.26
CA VAL A 567 -27.65 17.91 6.17
C VAL A 567 -27.01 16.98 7.20
N GLN A 568 -26.11 16.09 6.77
CA GLN A 568 -25.43 15.17 7.67
C GLN A 568 -24.59 15.91 8.71
N HIS A 569 -23.84 16.94 8.31
CA HIS A 569 -23.05 17.78 9.23
C HIS A 569 -23.87 18.34 10.40
N TYR A 570 -25.12 18.74 10.15
CA TYR A 570 -26.00 19.26 11.20
C TYR A 570 -26.82 18.19 11.91
N ALA A 571 -27.09 17.04 11.26
CA ALA A 571 -27.80 15.92 11.88
C ALA A 571 -26.91 15.21 12.92
N ASP A 572 -25.63 15.06 12.62
CA ASP A 572 -24.64 14.42 13.50
C ASP A 572 -24.04 15.41 14.53
N ALA A 573 -24.43 16.69 14.49
CA ALA A 573 -23.97 17.66 15.47
C ALA A 573 -24.43 17.24 16.87
N PRO A 574 -23.55 16.89 17.80
CA PRO A 574 -23.96 16.53 19.16
C PRO A 574 -24.72 17.72 19.76
N LYS A 575 -25.92 17.49 20.25
CA LYS A 575 -26.59 18.44 21.11
C LYS A 575 -25.61 18.82 22.19
N ALA A 576 -25.19 20.08 22.19
CA ALA A 576 -24.10 20.63 22.99
C ALA A 576 -24.05 20.04 24.41
N ALA A 577 -23.23 19.07 24.59
CA ALA A 577 -22.63 18.72 25.87
C ALA A 577 -21.14 18.93 25.68
N ALA A 578 -20.60 19.93 26.38
CA ALA A 578 -19.14 20.09 26.51
C ALA A 578 -18.59 18.80 27.10
N THR A 579 -18.15 17.91 26.25
CA THR A 579 -17.38 16.74 26.66
C THR A 579 -15.95 17.22 26.89
N THR A 580 -15.65 17.52 28.14
CA THR A 580 -14.30 17.33 28.69
C THR A 580 -13.74 16.04 28.11
N VAL A 581 -12.48 16.05 27.71
CA VAL A 581 -11.70 14.92 27.19
C VAL A 581 -11.99 13.68 28.02
N SER A 582 -12.99 12.90 27.61
CA SER A 582 -13.32 11.62 28.22
C SER A 582 -12.22 10.67 27.80
N GLU A 583 -11.63 9.99 28.78
CA GLU A 583 -10.70 8.90 28.57
C GLU A 583 -11.32 7.91 27.57
N MET A 584 -10.57 7.54 26.55
CA MET A 584 -11.02 6.60 25.51
C MET A 584 -11.35 5.26 26.15
N GLY A 585 -12.53 4.71 25.90
CA GLY A 585 -12.93 3.41 26.39
C GLY A 585 -12.09 2.27 25.79
N LEU A 586 -12.00 1.12 26.48
CA LEU A 586 -11.21 -0.02 26.02
C LEU A 586 -11.68 -0.54 24.65
N TYR A 587 -12.96 -0.62 24.41
CA TYR A 587 -13.55 -0.99 23.11
C TYR A 587 -13.06 -0.08 21.98
N ASP A 588 -13.19 1.23 22.15
CA ASP A 588 -12.78 2.19 21.13
C ASP A 588 -11.27 2.20 20.89
N ALA A 589 -10.48 2.01 21.95
CA ALA A 589 -9.03 1.94 21.83
C ALA A 589 -8.57 0.72 21.01
N ILE A 590 -9.24 -0.43 21.20
CA ILE A 590 -8.97 -1.65 20.41
C ILE A 590 -9.43 -1.46 18.96
N VAL A 591 -10.66 -1.00 18.72
CA VAL A 591 -11.17 -0.78 17.36
C VAL A 591 -10.27 0.17 16.57
N LYS A 592 -9.71 1.20 17.22
CA LYS A 592 -8.80 2.18 16.61
C LYS A 592 -7.34 1.76 16.57
N GLY A 593 -6.99 0.58 17.09
CA GLY A 593 -5.64 0.04 17.06
C GLY A 593 -4.63 0.78 17.95
N LEU A 594 -5.08 1.43 19.04
CA LEU A 594 -4.24 2.26 19.91
C LEU A 594 -3.79 1.49 21.16
N GLN A 595 -2.56 0.98 21.15
CA GLN A 595 -2.02 0.11 22.20
C GLN A 595 -1.94 0.79 23.56
N GLY A 596 -1.40 2.01 23.64
CA GLY A 596 -1.26 2.77 24.89
C GLY A 596 -2.60 3.09 25.55
N PRO A 597 -3.57 3.71 24.85
CA PRO A 597 -4.93 3.89 25.33
C PRO A 597 -5.62 2.58 25.75
N ALA A 598 -5.41 1.48 25.02
CA ALA A 598 -5.97 0.17 25.38
C ALA A 598 -5.40 -0.36 26.70
N ARG A 599 -4.08 -0.25 26.92
CA ARG A 599 -3.44 -0.57 28.23
C ARG A 599 -4.02 0.25 29.37
N GLN A 600 -4.14 1.57 29.18
CA GLN A 600 -4.67 2.49 30.20
C GLN A 600 -6.14 2.20 30.52
N ALA A 601 -6.95 1.98 29.49
CA ALA A 601 -8.36 1.65 29.67
C ALA A 601 -8.58 0.29 30.33
N ALA A 602 -7.75 -0.71 30.01
CA ALA A 602 -7.78 -2.02 30.66
C ALA A 602 -7.38 -1.93 32.14
N ALA A 603 -6.30 -1.21 32.47
CA ALA A 603 -5.88 -0.99 33.86
C ALA A 603 -6.98 -0.30 34.67
N LYS A 604 -7.64 0.71 34.10
CA LYS A 604 -8.75 1.42 34.76
C LYS A 604 -9.99 0.54 34.93
N ALA A 605 -10.33 -0.28 33.95
CA ALA A 605 -11.46 -1.20 34.05
C ALA A 605 -11.25 -2.24 35.17
N LEU A 606 -10.02 -2.69 35.39
CA LEU A 606 -9.64 -3.61 36.46
C LEU A 606 -9.88 -3.05 37.90
N GLU A 607 -9.99 -1.72 38.05
CA GLU A 607 -10.30 -1.11 39.33
C GLU A 607 -11.75 -1.41 39.79
N SER A 608 -12.66 -1.73 38.85
CA SER A 608 -14.09 -1.88 39.12
C SER A 608 -14.75 -3.12 38.53
N GLU A 609 -14.13 -3.77 37.58
CA GLU A 609 -14.68 -4.93 36.85
C GLU A 609 -13.75 -6.16 36.97
N LYS A 610 -14.34 -7.34 36.86
CA LYS A 610 -13.53 -8.59 36.89
C LYS A 610 -12.82 -8.78 35.52
N PRO A 611 -11.63 -9.38 35.53
CA PRO A 611 -10.86 -9.64 34.30
C PRO A 611 -11.66 -10.30 33.18
N LEU A 612 -12.43 -11.34 33.48
CA LEU A 612 -13.25 -12.05 32.48
C LEU A 612 -14.37 -11.19 31.93
N ASP A 613 -14.98 -10.35 32.76
CA ASP A 613 -16.05 -9.45 32.34
C ASP A 613 -15.51 -8.36 31.38
N ILE A 614 -14.29 -7.86 31.63
CA ILE A 614 -13.61 -6.89 30.77
C ILE A 614 -13.37 -7.48 29.37
N ILE A 615 -12.86 -8.73 29.32
CA ILE A 615 -12.61 -9.43 28.06
C ILE A 615 -13.92 -9.60 27.29
N ASN A 616 -14.95 -10.13 27.92
CA ASN A 616 -16.24 -10.44 27.26
C ASN A 616 -17.02 -9.17 26.85
N LYS A 617 -16.94 -8.09 27.63
CA LYS A 617 -17.74 -6.89 27.44
C LYS A 617 -17.12 -5.90 26.45
N TYR A 618 -15.77 -5.84 26.37
CA TYR A 618 -15.07 -4.82 25.62
C TYR A 618 -14.15 -5.39 24.54
N MET A 619 -13.34 -6.42 24.87
CA MET A 619 -12.29 -6.88 23.96
C MET A 619 -12.85 -7.76 22.84
N ILE A 620 -13.63 -8.79 23.17
CA ILE A 620 -14.24 -9.67 22.18
C ILE A 620 -15.14 -8.88 21.22
N PRO A 621 -16.09 -8.05 21.69
CA PRO A 621 -16.91 -7.26 20.77
C PRO A 621 -16.13 -6.29 19.87
N ALA A 622 -15.01 -5.74 20.36
CA ALA A 622 -14.14 -4.88 19.55
C ALA A 622 -13.45 -5.66 18.41
N LEU A 623 -12.91 -6.85 18.74
CA LEU A 623 -12.28 -7.73 17.74
C LEU A 623 -13.31 -8.26 16.74
N ASP A 624 -14.50 -8.61 17.19
CA ASP A 624 -15.60 -9.05 16.32
C ASP A 624 -16.04 -7.93 15.36
N PHE A 625 -16.15 -6.70 15.84
CA PHE A 625 -16.45 -5.54 14.99
C PHE A 625 -15.41 -5.35 13.90
N VAL A 626 -14.13 -5.41 14.25
CA VAL A 626 -13.04 -5.25 13.30
C VAL A 626 -12.98 -6.45 12.34
N GLY A 627 -13.19 -7.67 12.85
CA GLY A 627 -13.27 -8.89 12.05
C GLY A 627 -14.37 -8.83 11.00
N HIS A 628 -15.59 -8.48 11.40
CA HIS A 628 -16.71 -8.30 10.46
C HIS A 628 -16.47 -7.15 9.47
N GLY A 629 -15.81 -6.07 9.91
CA GLY A 629 -15.40 -4.99 9.01
C GLY A 629 -14.41 -5.46 7.95
N PHE A 630 -13.48 -6.33 8.32
CA PHE A 630 -12.54 -6.95 7.40
C PHE A 630 -13.25 -7.91 6.41
N GLU A 631 -14.15 -8.77 6.89
CA GLU A 631 -14.96 -9.66 6.05
C GLU A 631 -15.81 -8.88 5.03
N LYS A 632 -16.41 -7.78 5.45
CA LYS A 632 -17.19 -6.88 4.60
C LYS A 632 -16.35 -5.94 3.74
N LYS A 633 -15.02 -6.06 3.80
CA LYS A 633 -14.06 -5.22 3.08
C LYS A 633 -14.21 -3.70 3.35
N THR A 634 -14.79 -3.34 4.50
CA THR A 634 -14.86 -1.96 5.01
C THR A 634 -13.65 -1.58 5.85
N LEU A 635 -12.96 -2.59 6.41
CA LEU A 635 -11.65 -2.48 7.07
C LEU A 635 -10.65 -3.38 6.36
N PHE A 636 -9.36 -3.06 6.44
CA PHE A 636 -8.31 -3.76 5.74
C PHE A 636 -7.32 -4.39 6.70
N LEU A 637 -6.45 -5.25 6.16
CA LEU A 637 -5.47 -6.00 6.94
C LEU A 637 -4.68 -5.12 7.94
N PRO A 638 -4.20 -3.92 7.60
CA PRO A 638 -3.52 -3.05 8.55
C PRO A 638 -4.35 -2.74 9.80
N GLN A 639 -5.63 -2.37 9.63
CA GLN A 639 -6.51 -2.05 10.77
C GLN A 639 -6.78 -3.29 11.63
N LEU A 640 -6.96 -4.47 11.00
CA LEU A 640 -7.14 -5.74 11.71
C LEU A 640 -5.93 -6.06 12.60
N LEU A 641 -4.72 -5.94 12.05
CA LEU A 641 -3.47 -6.21 12.79
C LEU A 641 -3.26 -5.23 13.94
N MET A 642 -3.46 -3.94 13.69
CA MET A 642 -3.32 -2.90 14.74
C MET A 642 -4.34 -3.07 15.86
N SER A 643 -5.58 -3.46 15.54
CA SER A 643 -6.61 -3.76 16.54
C SER A 643 -6.24 -4.99 17.37
N ALA A 644 -5.70 -6.03 16.73
CA ALA A 644 -5.21 -7.23 17.41
C ALA A 644 -4.05 -6.91 18.38
N ASP A 645 -3.10 -6.06 17.95
CA ASP A 645 -2.00 -5.60 18.80
C ASP A 645 -2.47 -4.77 20.00
N ALA A 646 -3.48 -3.90 19.80
CA ALA A 646 -4.07 -3.12 20.87
C ALA A 646 -4.82 -4.04 21.89
N ALA A 647 -5.53 -5.05 21.41
CA ALA A 647 -6.15 -6.05 22.25
C ALA A 647 -5.11 -6.86 23.04
N LYS A 648 -4.03 -7.28 22.39
CA LYS A 648 -2.91 -7.97 23.05
C LYS A 648 -2.30 -7.12 24.16
N ALA A 649 -2.05 -5.84 23.89
CA ALA A 649 -1.53 -4.89 24.87
C ALA A 649 -2.44 -4.74 26.11
N ALA A 650 -3.77 -4.69 25.90
CA ALA A 650 -4.75 -4.67 26.98
C ALA A 650 -4.79 -5.99 27.75
N PHE A 651 -4.71 -7.14 27.04
CA PHE A 651 -4.72 -8.46 27.65
C PHE A 651 -3.48 -8.70 28.54
N GLU A 652 -2.31 -8.19 28.15
CA GLU A 652 -1.10 -8.25 29.00
C GLU A 652 -1.32 -7.57 30.33
N VAL A 653 -1.96 -6.40 30.38
CA VAL A 653 -2.30 -5.69 31.63
C VAL A 653 -3.27 -6.52 32.49
N ILE A 654 -4.28 -7.12 31.87
CA ILE A 654 -5.24 -7.98 32.57
C ILE A 654 -4.55 -9.21 33.14
N ARG A 655 -3.66 -9.85 32.40
CA ARG A 655 -2.89 -11.01 32.79
C ARG A 655 -1.95 -10.71 33.99
N GLU A 656 -1.24 -9.58 33.95
CA GLU A 656 -0.37 -9.14 35.03
C GLU A 656 -1.15 -8.91 36.32
N ALA A 657 -2.36 -8.37 36.24
CA ALA A 657 -3.22 -8.14 37.41
C ALA A 657 -3.78 -9.42 38.03
N VAL A 658 -3.97 -10.48 37.25
CA VAL A 658 -4.49 -11.78 37.73
C VAL A 658 -3.41 -12.63 38.41
N GLY A 659 -2.12 -12.30 38.21
CA GLY A 659 -0.99 -12.99 38.87
C GLY A 659 -0.83 -14.44 38.42
N VAL A 660 -0.31 -14.69 37.22
CA VAL A 660 -0.52 -15.93 36.51
C VAL A 660 0.58 -16.93 36.50
N GLY A 661 0.15 -18.18 36.62
CA GLY A 661 0.65 -19.33 35.88
C GLY A 661 0.24 -19.33 34.42
N GLU A 662 1.00 -20.03 33.57
CA GLU A 662 0.84 -20.17 32.10
C GLU A 662 -0.62 -20.26 31.64
N THR A 663 -0.97 -19.57 30.55
CA THR A 663 -2.30 -19.62 29.94
C THR A 663 -2.74 -21.06 29.70
N GLN A 664 -3.76 -21.51 30.41
CA GLN A 664 -4.48 -22.75 30.15
C GLN A 664 -5.49 -22.58 29.01
N GLY A 665 -5.06 -22.02 27.89
CA GLY A 665 -5.86 -22.03 26.64
C GLY A 665 -5.66 -23.36 25.92
N GLU A 666 -6.71 -23.86 25.28
CA GLU A 666 -6.60 -25.04 24.42
C GLU A 666 -5.57 -24.78 23.31
N THR A 667 -4.82 -25.84 22.98
CA THR A 667 -3.74 -25.72 22.00
C THR A 667 -4.30 -25.85 20.58
N VAL A 668 -3.99 -24.90 19.72
CA VAL A 668 -4.25 -24.93 18.28
C VAL A 668 -2.91 -25.01 17.56
N ILE A 669 -2.74 -25.96 16.68
CA ILE A 669 -1.54 -26.08 15.83
C ILE A 669 -1.79 -25.34 14.54
N ILE A 670 -0.79 -24.61 14.04
CA ILE A 670 -0.82 -24.02 12.71
C ILE A 670 0.48 -24.30 11.96
N ALA A 671 0.36 -24.57 10.65
CA ALA A 671 1.49 -24.83 9.78
C ALA A 671 1.23 -24.34 8.35
N THR A 672 2.27 -23.89 7.67
CA THR A 672 2.27 -23.81 6.21
C THR A 672 2.83 -25.12 5.68
N VAL A 673 2.09 -25.77 4.79
CA VAL A 673 2.36 -27.13 4.33
C VAL A 673 3.69 -27.28 3.61
N HIS A 674 4.18 -28.52 3.50
CA HIS A 674 5.46 -28.82 2.86
C HIS A 674 5.54 -28.27 1.43
N GLY A 675 6.68 -27.67 1.09
CA GLY A 675 6.93 -27.02 -0.19
C GLY A 675 6.41 -25.59 -0.27
N ASP A 676 5.61 -25.10 0.69
CA ASP A 676 5.11 -23.73 0.69
C ASP A 676 5.88 -22.85 1.70
N ILE A 677 6.43 -21.75 1.19
CA ILE A 677 7.23 -20.80 1.98
C ILE A 677 6.46 -19.53 2.38
N HIS A 678 5.19 -19.43 1.95
CA HIS A 678 4.35 -18.26 2.18
C HIS A 678 3.61 -18.42 3.50
N ASP A 679 3.95 -17.63 4.50
CA ASP A 679 3.41 -17.74 5.86
C ASP A 679 2.61 -16.52 6.33
N ILE A 680 2.38 -15.52 5.47
CA ILE A 680 1.67 -14.29 5.82
C ILE A 680 0.26 -14.59 6.33
N GLY A 681 -0.54 -15.34 5.59
CA GLY A 681 -1.89 -15.73 5.98
C GLY A 681 -1.93 -16.49 7.30
N LYS A 682 -1.03 -17.47 7.46
CA LYS A 682 -0.89 -18.24 8.69
C LYS A 682 -0.53 -17.34 9.90
N ASN A 683 0.39 -16.40 9.70
CA ASN A 683 0.82 -15.51 10.78
C ASN A 683 -0.30 -14.56 11.24
N ILE A 684 -1.17 -14.14 10.32
CA ILE A 684 -2.38 -13.37 10.66
C ILE A 684 -3.32 -14.21 11.53
N VAL A 685 -3.60 -15.45 11.12
CA VAL A 685 -4.43 -16.40 11.89
C VAL A 685 -3.82 -16.62 13.28
N LYS A 686 -2.49 -16.80 13.39
CA LYS A 686 -1.78 -16.92 14.65
C LYS A 686 -2.09 -15.76 15.59
N VAL A 687 -1.84 -14.53 15.13
CA VAL A 687 -2.04 -13.32 15.94
C VAL A 687 -3.48 -13.23 16.44
N LEU A 688 -4.45 -13.52 15.60
CA LEU A 688 -5.86 -13.51 15.98
C LEU A 688 -6.16 -14.59 17.03
N LEU A 689 -5.76 -15.84 16.81
CA LEU A 689 -5.99 -16.95 17.76
C LEU A 689 -5.35 -16.67 19.13
N GLU A 690 -4.12 -16.15 19.15
CA GLU A 690 -3.45 -15.75 20.39
C GLU A 690 -4.26 -14.65 21.13
N ASN A 691 -4.86 -13.70 20.41
CA ASN A 691 -5.70 -12.65 20.98
C ASN A 691 -7.06 -13.17 21.51
N TYR A 692 -7.57 -14.25 20.93
CA TYR A 692 -8.76 -14.95 21.45
C TYR A 692 -8.43 -15.89 22.65
N GLY A 693 -7.17 -15.89 23.10
CA GLY A 693 -6.73 -16.62 24.30
C GLY A 693 -6.38 -18.09 24.05
N TYR A 694 -6.15 -18.48 22.81
CA TYR A 694 -5.64 -19.81 22.47
C TYR A 694 -4.13 -19.89 22.62
N ARG A 695 -3.63 -21.08 22.96
CA ARG A 695 -2.20 -21.38 22.89
C ARG A 695 -1.89 -21.86 21.48
N VAL A 696 -1.24 -21.01 20.68
CA VAL A 696 -0.89 -21.36 19.30
C VAL A 696 0.48 -21.99 19.22
N LEU A 697 0.54 -23.23 18.74
CA LEU A 697 1.78 -23.90 18.37
C LEU A 697 2.02 -23.70 16.86
N ASP A 698 2.83 -22.74 16.54
CA ASP A 698 3.22 -22.43 15.17
C ASP A 698 4.42 -23.28 14.74
N LEU A 699 4.22 -24.19 13.83
CA LEU A 699 5.27 -25.07 13.31
C LEU A 699 6.11 -24.41 12.21
N GLY A 700 5.72 -23.22 11.76
CA GLY A 700 6.43 -22.47 10.72
C GLY A 700 5.93 -22.74 9.32
N LYS A 701 6.82 -22.68 8.36
CA LYS A 701 6.58 -22.87 6.94
C LYS A 701 7.36 -24.06 6.39
N ASP A 702 6.95 -24.58 5.25
CA ASP A 702 7.56 -25.75 4.62
C ASP A 702 7.63 -26.94 5.60
N VAL A 703 6.51 -27.20 6.29
CA VAL A 703 6.45 -28.17 7.38
C VAL A 703 6.16 -29.56 6.83
N PRO A 704 7.06 -30.55 7.04
CA PRO A 704 6.82 -31.93 6.61
C PRO A 704 5.58 -32.54 7.29
N VAL A 705 4.90 -33.44 6.59
CA VAL A 705 3.67 -34.12 7.06
C VAL A 705 3.89 -34.75 8.44
N GLU A 706 5.00 -35.47 8.61
CA GLU A 706 5.32 -36.18 9.84
C GLU A 706 5.49 -35.24 11.04
N ALA A 707 6.01 -34.02 10.81
CA ALA A 707 6.19 -33.03 11.87
C ALA A 707 4.86 -32.46 12.36
N VAL A 708 3.87 -32.29 11.47
CA VAL A 708 2.52 -31.84 11.84
C VAL A 708 1.82 -32.94 12.66
N VAL A 709 1.87 -34.19 12.20
CA VAL A 709 1.27 -35.34 12.89
C VAL A 709 1.93 -35.57 14.26
N GLU A 710 3.25 -35.49 14.37
CA GLU A 710 3.96 -35.63 15.65
C GLU A 710 3.56 -34.53 16.64
N ALA A 711 3.45 -33.29 16.17
CA ALA A 711 3.02 -32.17 16.98
C ALA A 711 1.57 -32.36 17.47
N ALA A 712 0.65 -32.82 16.61
CA ALA A 712 -0.72 -33.11 16.97
C ALA A 712 -0.83 -34.21 18.04
N LYS A 713 -0.11 -35.29 17.87
CA LYS A 713 -0.04 -36.39 18.90
C LYS A 713 0.54 -35.92 20.22
N LYS A 714 1.60 -35.13 20.17
CA LYS A 714 2.30 -34.67 21.38
C LYS A 714 1.48 -33.69 22.22
N THR A 715 0.66 -32.89 21.60
CA THR A 715 -0.14 -31.84 22.24
C THR A 715 -1.59 -32.23 22.50
N ASP A 716 -2.07 -33.33 21.92
CA ASP A 716 -3.49 -33.72 21.87
C ASP A 716 -4.39 -32.59 21.38
N ALA A 717 -3.88 -31.80 20.40
CA ALA A 717 -4.58 -30.64 19.86
C ALA A 717 -5.80 -31.11 19.10
N LYS A 718 -6.94 -30.48 19.37
CA LYS A 718 -8.22 -30.78 18.69
C LYS A 718 -8.40 -30.04 17.38
N VAL A 719 -7.56 -29.04 17.11
CA VAL A 719 -7.61 -28.23 15.88
C VAL A 719 -6.21 -28.06 15.29
N VAL A 720 -6.11 -28.36 14.00
CA VAL A 720 -4.91 -28.11 13.19
C VAL A 720 -5.28 -27.20 12.03
N GLY A 721 -4.66 -26.02 11.95
CA GLY A 721 -4.79 -25.06 10.84
C GLY A 721 -3.67 -25.27 9.82
N LEU A 722 -4.02 -25.49 8.54
CA LEU A 722 -3.08 -25.65 7.45
C LEU A 722 -3.24 -24.52 6.43
N SER A 723 -2.11 -23.98 5.97
CA SER A 723 -2.08 -22.89 4.98
C SER A 723 -1.30 -23.29 3.74
N ALA A 724 -1.84 -22.98 2.53
CA ALA A 724 -1.13 -23.07 1.27
C ALA A 724 -1.45 -21.87 0.36
N LEU A 725 -0.43 -21.25 -0.21
CA LEU A 725 -0.60 -20.10 -1.11
C LEU A 725 -0.27 -20.47 -2.58
N MET A 726 0.43 -21.57 -2.81
CA MET A 726 0.79 -22.04 -4.14
C MET A 726 -0.06 -23.26 -4.53
N THR A 727 -0.51 -23.26 -5.76
CA THR A 727 -1.25 -24.41 -6.33
C THR A 727 -0.44 -25.70 -6.34
N THR A 728 0.89 -25.58 -6.35
CA THR A 728 1.83 -26.70 -6.34
C THR A 728 1.97 -27.40 -4.99
N THR A 729 1.54 -26.75 -3.91
CA THR A 729 1.69 -27.27 -2.55
C THR A 729 0.40 -27.82 -1.95
N VAL A 730 -0.68 -27.72 -2.70
CA VAL A 730 -2.00 -28.21 -2.26
C VAL A 730 -2.02 -29.75 -2.11
N GLY A 731 -1.24 -30.46 -2.93
CA GLY A 731 -1.06 -31.92 -2.76
C GLY A 731 -0.45 -32.30 -1.42
N ALA A 732 0.53 -31.52 -0.92
CA ALA A 732 1.10 -31.72 0.40
C ALA A 732 0.08 -31.43 1.52
N MET A 733 -0.88 -30.54 1.30
CA MET A 733 -1.99 -30.30 2.23
C MET A 733 -2.90 -31.53 2.30
N GLU A 734 -3.28 -32.11 1.17
CA GLU A 734 -4.08 -33.33 1.10
C GLU A 734 -3.40 -34.51 1.83
N GLU A 735 -2.10 -34.73 1.59
CA GLU A 735 -1.31 -35.73 2.29
C GLU A 735 -1.29 -35.50 3.80
N THR A 736 -1.16 -34.24 4.23
CA THR A 736 -1.16 -33.87 5.65
C THR A 736 -2.51 -34.15 6.31
N ILE A 737 -3.62 -33.80 5.65
CA ILE A 737 -4.98 -34.05 6.13
C ILE A 737 -5.23 -35.56 6.27
N ALA A 738 -4.89 -36.33 5.23
CA ALA A 738 -5.05 -37.78 5.25
C ALA A 738 -4.26 -38.45 6.39
N ALA A 739 -3.03 -37.98 6.65
CA ALA A 739 -2.20 -38.47 7.74
C ALA A 739 -2.77 -38.10 9.12
N LEU A 740 -3.27 -36.86 9.29
CA LEU A 740 -3.92 -36.41 10.52
C LEU A 740 -5.17 -37.24 10.84
N HIS A 741 -6.04 -37.46 9.86
CA HIS A 741 -7.27 -38.29 10.04
C HIS A 741 -6.97 -39.74 10.38
N ASN A 742 -5.87 -40.28 9.85
CA ASN A 742 -5.49 -41.67 10.15
C ASN A 742 -4.87 -41.86 11.56
N GLU A 743 -4.22 -40.82 12.09
CA GLU A 743 -3.33 -40.96 13.24
C GLU A 743 -3.70 -40.10 14.45
N CYS A 744 -4.60 -39.11 14.30
CA CYS A 744 -4.97 -38.13 15.32
C CYS A 744 -6.49 -37.95 15.41
N ASP A 745 -6.98 -37.54 16.58
CA ASP A 745 -8.37 -37.16 16.84
C ASP A 745 -8.46 -35.61 16.83
N CYS A 746 -8.33 -34.98 15.63
CA CYS A 746 -8.37 -33.55 15.48
C CYS A 746 -9.16 -33.17 14.22
N GLN A 747 -9.70 -31.95 14.18
CA GLN A 747 -10.32 -31.34 13.01
C GLN A 747 -9.33 -30.41 12.31
N VAL A 748 -9.42 -30.37 10.97
CA VAL A 748 -8.50 -29.60 10.15
C VAL A 748 -9.22 -28.40 9.57
N VAL A 749 -8.68 -27.22 9.79
CA VAL A 749 -9.10 -25.96 9.18
C VAL A 749 -8.09 -25.57 8.11
N VAL A 750 -8.49 -25.47 6.85
CA VAL A 750 -7.60 -25.10 5.75
C VAL A 750 -7.85 -23.69 5.27
N GLY A 751 -6.78 -22.99 4.87
CA GLY A 751 -6.85 -21.65 4.30
C GLY A 751 -5.73 -21.37 3.31
N GLY A 752 -5.94 -20.37 2.47
CA GLY A 752 -4.96 -19.92 1.49
C GLY A 752 -5.60 -19.44 0.19
N ALA A 753 -4.95 -18.53 -0.51
CA ALA A 753 -5.50 -17.84 -1.69
C ALA A 753 -5.78 -18.75 -2.89
N VAL A 754 -5.24 -19.97 -2.88
CA VAL A 754 -5.41 -20.96 -3.97
C VAL A 754 -6.51 -21.98 -3.68
N LEU A 755 -7.13 -21.92 -2.50
CA LEU A 755 -8.18 -22.86 -2.07
C LEU A 755 -9.56 -22.30 -2.35
N THR A 756 -10.49 -23.22 -2.59
CA THR A 756 -11.92 -22.96 -2.66
C THR A 756 -12.65 -23.94 -1.73
N GLN A 757 -13.91 -23.67 -1.38
CA GLN A 757 -14.71 -24.57 -0.57
C GLN A 757 -14.81 -25.97 -1.23
N GLU A 758 -15.10 -26.00 -2.53
CA GLU A 758 -15.23 -27.25 -3.29
C GLU A 758 -13.95 -28.11 -3.24
N TYR A 759 -12.79 -27.43 -3.27
CA TYR A 759 -11.52 -28.13 -3.16
C TYR A 759 -11.23 -28.62 -1.74
N ALA A 760 -11.50 -27.81 -0.73
CA ALA A 760 -11.35 -28.21 0.67
C ALA A 760 -12.21 -29.45 1.00
N ASP A 761 -13.45 -29.48 0.49
CA ASP A 761 -14.35 -30.66 0.60
C ASP A 761 -13.73 -31.89 -0.07
N THR A 762 -13.07 -31.71 -1.23
CA THR A 762 -12.45 -32.80 -1.98
C THR A 762 -11.26 -33.43 -1.24
N ILE A 763 -10.45 -32.61 -0.58
CA ILE A 763 -9.27 -33.08 0.18
C ILE A 763 -9.61 -33.52 1.61
N GLY A 764 -10.88 -33.48 1.99
CA GLY A 764 -11.39 -33.97 3.26
C GLY A 764 -11.13 -33.04 4.46
N ALA A 765 -10.93 -31.75 4.22
CA ALA A 765 -10.85 -30.78 5.31
C ALA A 765 -12.24 -30.51 5.89
N GLU A 766 -12.38 -30.45 7.22
CA GLU A 766 -13.67 -30.18 7.87
C GLU A 766 -14.12 -28.75 7.66
N HIS A 767 -13.17 -27.80 7.58
CA HIS A 767 -13.49 -26.39 7.44
C HIS A 767 -12.55 -25.69 6.46
N TYR A 768 -13.13 -24.89 5.57
CA TYR A 768 -12.40 -23.96 4.71
C TYR A 768 -12.55 -22.52 5.22
N ALA A 769 -11.43 -21.89 5.52
CA ALA A 769 -11.37 -20.50 5.95
C ALA A 769 -10.92 -19.59 4.80
N PRO A 770 -11.84 -18.88 4.12
CA PRO A 770 -11.49 -17.94 3.05
C PRO A 770 -10.70 -16.74 3.57
N ASN A 771 -10.73 -16.48 4.86
CA ASN A 771 -9.97 -15.41 5.52
C ASN A 771 -9.61 -15.80 6.96
N ALA A 772 -8.77 -14.98 7.59
CA ALA A 772 -8.25 -15.26 8.91
C ALA A 772 -9.31 -15.22 10.04
N VAL A 773 -10.36 -14.41 9.87
CA VAL A 773 -11.45 -14.32 10.84
C VAL A 773 -12.32 -15.58 10.79
N SER A 774 -12.62 -16.05 9.58
CA SER A 774 -13.32 -17.33 9.41
C SER A 774 -12.57 -18.50 10.05
N ALA A 775 -11.23 -18.52 9.98
CA ALA A 775 -10.42 -19.53 10.66
C ALA A 775 -10.61 -19.48 12.18
N VAL A 776 -10.63 -18.30 12.78
CA VAL A 776 -10.89 -18.12 14.20
C VAL A 776 -12.30 -18.54 14.60
N ASN A 777 -13.30 -18.20 13.78
CA ASN A 777 -14.70 -18.59 14.02
C ASN A 777 -14.86 -20.10 14.03
N TYR A 778 -14.25 -20.82 13.08
CA TYR A 778 -14.27 -22.30 13.09
C TYR A 778 -13.57 -22.89 14.30
N VAL A 779 -12.41 -22.32 14.72
CA VAL A 779 -11.72 -22.75 15.94
C VAL A 779 -12.60 -22.55 17.17
N ASN A 780 -13.32 -21.42 17.27
CA ASN A 780 -14.28 -21.16 18.36
C ASN A 780 -15.43 -22.19 18.34
N GLU A 781 -15.98 -22.51 17.17
CA GLU A 781 -17.05 -23.50 16.99
C GLU A 781 -16.61 -24.89 17.43
N ILE A 782 -15.42 -25.34 16.97
CA ILE A 782 -14.86 -26.67 17.29
C ILE A 782 -14.59 -26.80 18.79
N LEU A 783 -14.07 -25.75 19.42
CA LEU A 783 -13.68 -25.77 20.83
C LEU A 783 -14.79 -25.28 21.78
N GLY A 784 -15.99 -24.97 21.26
CA GLY A 784 -17.18 -24.65 22.07
C GLY A 784 -17.12 -23.32 22.79
N LYS A 785 -16.46 -22.31 22.20
CA LYS A 785 -16.39 -20.94 22.74
C LYS A 785 -17.28 -19.97 22.02
#